data_d4a4224360f40982d7860019f23450f3
#
_entry.id   d4a4224360f40982d7860019f23450f3
#
_cell.length_a   1.000
_cell.length_b   1.000
_cell.length_c   1.000
_cell.angle_alpha   90.00
_cell.angle_beta   90.00
_cell.angle_gamma   90.00
#
_symmetry.space_group_name_H-M   'P 1'
#
loop_
_entity.id
_entity.type
_entity.pdbx_description
1 polymer ?
#
loop_
_entity_poly.entity_id
_entity_poly.type
_entity_poly.pdbx_seq_one_letter_code
_entity_poly.pdbx_strand_id
1 'polypeptide(L)'
;MSIFAFHSNLNNFSHLRSVGTTSHCIAVSESTSTRTAAQIRPVYYVLLAVLLFLLPMASRNGQAQALTASTAPTISPAAGKYNTVQTVTITGATSDTIIYYTTDSTTPTTASAVYSAPITVATSKIVKAIAVTSGYSQSSVTQAAYTLMTATPVNSPTSGVFTTAQTISLTDATPGSTIYYTLDGSTPTTASPVYSAPFTVSTNTLVQAMATATGFANSGVLSKSYNFQAAAPVLSVAGGTYAVAQTVAMTTTTPNTSIYYTTDGTTPAATSLLYSGPVTVAATEKLMAITIGNSYNKSSVTQASYTLQPTAPTILPAAGKYTSVQSVSIAASTAGGTIYYTTDGTTPTTASAVYTGPITANSTQTISAAVMVPNWTLSKITKAAYTIQIPVAVPVLSLASGTYYSIQNVSISDATSGAVIYYTTDGSYPTTASSVYSGPIQVTGNMTVKALAVANGVVSASAASATYSIVAPTPVISPASGTFNYTATVVMSDTLAGATIYYTTDGSTPTTSSLVYSAPIVLQPKKSTTSQFNAIAIANGYQQSAIYSATVTVTLPTNTLAEATISTTPSKVIPTNFLGISTDWTQPAAIMGTASGGVNVAFRKLLNNLMQYATAPMMLRLTGDNSTVANLSADIAPLSELSQAVNIHYVLGVDMMNSNLSTTQAEAAQWVSQLPNSVIDGIEIGNEPDNYLGQGMRPLTYNFDSYQAEYQTWAQAIHDVAGSSIKIMGPSTAGSSWNSGATTAFQGGSFLPDFVSQHAYLKPASATFTPPADYLLLPGSATDLPAAYAPYAASAHSAGLKFRMGEMNSVCGGGALGISDTFQATLWSIDVMFNYLANGMDGVNWHTGQYTRYTLFEFKPQPSGSKVVYNLTKVTPLYYGLLTFSQMAGRNAKLLPVSQMSDSNVSIWATVDSTSAVHVVVINKDEQNTGSVQISLPGYRTGTVRSLTAPTYTSTTGVVFGGQTFDGSTDGSIQGSVATTTITGTDGVFTITNVPITSAVLIDFVQ
;
A
#
# COMPACT_ATOMS: atom_id res chain seq x y z
N MET A 1 35.40 4.61 21.53
CA MET A 1 35.83 3.28 21.95
C MET A 1 35.37 2.32 20.91
N SER A 2 36.23 2.07 20.03
CA SER A 2 36.97 0.82 19.71
C SER A 2 36.11 -0.06 18.82
N ILE A 3 36.39 -0.15 17.53
CA ILE A 3 37.48 -0.80 16.78
C ILE A 3 37.13 -2.26 16.47
N PHE A 4 37.06 -2.63 15.26
CA PHE A 4 37.80 -3.45 14.30
C PHE A 4 36.83 -3.91 13.21
N ALA A 5 36.89 -3.65 11.97
CA ALA A 5 37.91 -3.87 10.93
C ALA A 5 38.33 -5.33 10.73
N PHE A 6 38.09 -5.84 9.52
CA PHE A 6 39.01 -6.59 8.65
C PHE A 6 38.20 -7.10 7.45
N HIS A 7 38.52 -6.63 6.29
CA HIS A 7 39.38 -7.16 5.21
C HIS A 7 38.95 -8.57 4.79
N SER A 8 38.85 -8.93 3.57
CA SER A 8 39.55 -8.55 2.35
C SER A 8 39.07 -9.36 1.15
N ASN A 9 39.10 -8.74 0.02
CA ASN A 9 39.79 -9.19 -1.20
C ASN A 9 39.12 -10.15 -2.18
N LEU A 10 38.95 -9.58 -3.36
CA LEU A 10 39.61 -9.89 -4.64
C LEU A 10 38.91 -10.99 -5.44
N ASN A 11 38.64 -10.94 -6.66
CA ASN A 11 39.20 -10.32 -7.83
C ASN A 11 38.34 -10.66 -9.06
N ASN A 12 38.26 -9.71 -9.95
CA ASN A 12 38.34 -9.88 -11.41
C ASN A 12 37.43 -10.88 -12.12
N PHE A 13 36.57 -10.39 -12.97
CA PHE A 13 36.75 -10.65 -14.40
C PHE A 13 36.14 -9.57 -15.27
N SER A 14 36.92 -9.14 -16.16
CA SER A 14 36.86 -8.12 -17.17
C SER A 14 35.83 -8.39 -18.28
N HIS A 15 35.36 -7.27 -18.84
CA HIS A 15 34.93 -7.07 -20.21
C HIS A 15 33.76 -7.86 -20.79
N LEU A 16 32.60 -7.15 -20.82
CA LEU A 16 31.89 -7.05 -22.10
C LEU A 16 31.15 -5.71 -22.11
N ARG A 17 31.64 -4.80 -22.97
CA ARG A 17 30.95 -3.59 -23.33
C ARG A 17 29.63 -3.94 -24.00
N SER A 18 28.53 -3.65 -23.37
CA SER A 18 27.27 -3.44 -24.07
C SER A 18 26.93 -1.96 -23.91
N VAL A 19 26.94 -1.27 -25.02
CA VAL A 19 26.44 0.11 -25.10
C VAL A 19 24.92 0.02 -24.93
N GLY A 20 24.47 0.25 -23.73
CA GLY A 20 23.07 0.47 -23.41
C GLY A 20 23.04 1.59 -22.38
N THR A 21 22.49 2.72 -22.78
CA THR A 21 22.19 3.83 -21.90
C THR A 21 21.25 3.35 -20.80
N THR A 22 21.79 3.03 -19.65
CA THR A 22 20.99 2.73 -18.46
C THR A 22 21.00 3.96 -17.56
N SER A 23 19.95 4.77 -17.69
CA SER A 23 19.62 5.72 -16.64
C SER A 23 19.46 4.97 -15.32
N HIS A 24 20.30 5.31 -14.34
CA HIS A 24 20.28 4.66 -13.04
C HIS A 24 19.22 5.34 -12.18
N CYS A 25 18.21 4.61 -11.83
CA CYS A 25 17.18 5.10 -10.92
C CYS A 25 17.46 4.63 -9.52
N ILE A 26 17.58 5.55 -8.59
CA ILE A 26 17.66 5.26 -7.16
C ILE A 26 16.26 5.39 -6.59
N ALA A 27 15.75 4.29 -6.04
CA ALA A 27 14.49 4.31 -5.32
C ALA A 27 14.70 4.91 -3.93
N VAL A 28 13.90 5.87 -3.58
CA VAL A 28 13.73 6.28 -2.19
C VAL A 28 13.02 5.15 -1.46
N SER A 29 13.77 4.43 -0.61
CA SER A 29 13.18 3.44 0.28
C SER A 29 12.78 4.11 1.58
N GLU A 30 11.50 4.29 1.81
CA GLU A 30 11.02 4.47 3.17
C GLU A 30 10.79 3.09 3.82
N SER A 31 11.44 2.95 4.95
CA SER A 31 11.38 1.77 5.81
C SER A 31 10.09 1.73 6.60
N THR A 32 9.37 0.64 6.55
CA THR A 32 8.62 0.19 7.72
C THR A 32 8.74 -1.32 7.88
N SER A 33 9.46 -1.65 8.92
CA SER A 33 9.46 -2.83 9.79
C SER A 33 8.31 -3.85 9.57
N THR A 34 8.50 -5.13 9.66
CA THR A 34 8.98 -6.01 10.72
C THR A 34 8.79 -7.48 10.33
N ARG A 35 9.81 -8.30 10.72
CA ARG A 35 9.73 -9.72 11.12
C ARG A 35 9.31 -10.75 10.05
N THR A 36 9.92 -11.86 9.90
CA THR A 36 10.73 -12.74 10.74
C THR A 36 11.45 -13.78 9.87
N ALA A 37 12.58 -14.19 10.35
CA ALA A 37 13.43 -15.21 9.80
C ALA A 37 12.79 -16.61 9.77
N ALA A 38 13.14 -17.39 8.77
CA ALA A 38 13.38 -18.81 8.95
C ALA A 38 14.44 -19.28 7.95
N GLN A 39 15.48 -19.79 8.52
CA GLN A 39 16.59 -20.47 7.87
C GLN A 39 16.13 -21.72 7.13
N ILE A 40 16.81 -22.05 6.03
CA ILE A 40 17.30 -23.43 5.83
C ILE A 40 18.55 -23.38 4.95
N ARG A 41 19.52 -24.10 5.41
CA ARG A 41 20.89 -24.25 4.94
C ARG A 41 21.02 -25.19 3.72
N PRO A 42 22.20 -25.20 3.13
CA PRO A 42 22.49 -25.84 1.85
C PRO A 42 23.06 -27.27 2.00
N VAL A 43 23.03 -27.99 0.92
CA VAL A 43 23.83 -29.22 0.79
C VAL A 43 24.63 -29.18 -0.49
N TYR A 44 25.91 -29.25 -0.27
CA TYR A 44 27.03 -29.57 -1.11
C TYR A 44 26.77 -30.63 -2.20
N TYR A 45 27.45 -30.52 -3.34
CA TYR A 45 28.43 -31.55 -3.73
C TYR A 45 29.51 -30.99 -4.66
N VAL A 46 30.71 -31.25 -4.23
CA VAL A 46 32.04 -31.12 -4.84
C VAL A 46 32.35 -32.34 -5.69
N LEU A 47 33.09 -32.19 -6.78
CA LEU A 47 34.26 -32.97 -7.20
C LEU A 47 34.72 -32.47 -8.57
N LEU A 48 35.82 -31.82 -8.65
CA LEU A 48 37.25 -32.17 -8.60
C LEU A 48 37.68 -32.93 -9.82
N ALA A 49 38.49 -32.30 -10.54
CA ALA A 49 39.93 -32.47 -10.70
C ALA A 49 40.41 -33.09 -11.96
N VAL A 50 41.37 -32.40 -12.52
CA VAL A 50 42.77 -32.81 -12.66
C VAL A 50 43.05 -33.70 -13.87
N LEU A 51 43.90 -33.40 -14.81
CA LEU A 51 45.36 -33.19 -14.84
C LEU A 51 45.77 -33.07 -16.31
N LEU A 52 46.46 -32.11 -16.75
CA LEU A 52 47.93 -31.93 -16.86
C LEU A 52 48.66 -32.76 -17.93
N PHE A 53 49.49 -32.06 -18.67
CA PHE A 53 50.68 -32.45 -19.40
C PHE A 53 50.47 -33.07 -20.80
N LEU A 54 51.09 -32.62 -21.82
CA LEU A 54 52.49 -32.30 -22.15
C LEU A 54 52.58 -31.67 -23.55
N LEU A 55 53.38 -30.66 -23.65
CA LEU A 55 54.03 -30.32 -24.90
C LEU A 55 55.13 -31.36 -25.23
N PRO A 56 55.53 -31.56 -26.42
CA PRO A 56 56.61 -30.75 -26.96
C PRO A 56 56.62 -30.43 -28.48
N MET A 57 57.15 -29.32 -28.73
CA MET A 57 58.05 -28.78 -29.76
C MET A 57 58.29 -29.50 -31.13
N ALA A 58 58.30 -28.59 -32.07
CA ALA A 58 59.20 -28.45 -33.24
C ALA A 58 58.64 -29.04 -34.55
N SER A 59 58.65 -28.34 -35.63
CA SER A 59 59.46 -27.32 -36.20
C SER A 59 58.93 -26.92 -37.60
N ARG A 60 59.03 -25.60 -37.87
CA ARG A 60 59.35 -25.01 -39.15
C ARG A 60 58.49 -25.15 -40.41
N ASN A 61 58.09 -23.96 -40.83
CA ASN A 61 58.10 -23.37 -42.19
C ASN A 61 56.84 -23.56 -43.06
N GLY A 62 56.22 -22.48 -43.23
CA GLY A 62 55.28 -22.18 -44.28
C GLY A 62 54.50 -20.91 -43.89
N GLN A 63 55.01 -19.76 -44.29
CA GLN A 63 54.26 -18.50 -44.20
C GLN A 63 53.01 -18.60 -45.10
N ALA A 64 51.90 -18.97 -44.49
CA ALA A 64 50.62 -18.46 -44.94
C ALA A 64 50.21 -17.41 -43.90
N GLN A 65 50.13 -16.15 -44.31
CA GLN A 65 49.48 -15.15 -43.47
C GLN A 65 48.10 -15.70 -43.08
N ALA A 66 47.95 -16.11 -41.82
CA ALA A 66 46.68 -16.50 -41.29
C ALA A 66 45.82 -15.21 -41.30
N LEU A 67 44.82 -15.20 -42.16
CA LEU A 67 43.82 -14.17 -42.14
C LEU A 67 43.27 -14.08 -40.72
N THR A 68 43.22 -12.92 -40.16
CA THR A 68 42.55 -12.67 -38.88
C THR A 68 41.10 -13.20 -38.98
N ALA A 69 40.65 -13.94 -37.99
CA ALA A 69 39.28 -14.48 -38.01
C ALA A 69 38.25 -13.40 -37.88
N SER A 70 37.15 -13.51 -38.60
CA SER A 70 35.97 -12.69 -38.43
C SER A 70 35.49 -12.73 -36.98
N THR A 71 34.99 -11.65 -36.47
CA THR A 71 34.36 -11.64 -35.14
C THR A 71 33.14 -12.57 -35.14
N ALA A 72 33.04 -13.41 -34.15
CA ALA A 72 31.91 -14.32 -34.02
C ALA A 72 30.57 -13.52 -33.87
N PRO A 73 29.52 -13.97 -34.53
CA PRO A 73 28.21 -13.29 -34.43
C PRO A 73 27.60 -13.49 -33.05
N THR A 74 26.72 -12.60 -32.65
CA THR A 74 25.96 -12.73 -31.42
C THR A 74 24.55 -13.23 -31.71
N ILE A 75 24.01 -14.04 -30.85
CA ILE A 75 22.68 -14.65 -30.95
C ILE A 75 21.84 -14.17 -29.78
N SER A 76 20.70 -13.58 -30.07
CA SER A 76 19.76 -13.06 -29.07
C SER A 76 18.34 -13.59 -29.37
N PRO A 77 17.55 -13.93 -28.33
CA PRO A 77 17.91 -13.96 -26.91
C PRO A 77 18.98 -15.01 -26.58
N ALA A 78 19.57 -14.94 -25.40
CA ALA A 78 20.58 -15.89 -24.95
C ALA A 78 20.04 -17.33 -24.91
N ALA A 79 20.96 -18.34 -24.92
CA ALA A 79 20.60 -19.75 -24.70
C ALA A 79 19.83 -19.89 -23.38
N GLY A 80 18.77 -20.66 -23.36
CA GLY A 80 17.98 -20.81 -22.15
C GLY A 80 16.77 -21.74 -22.26
N LYS A 81 16.04 -21.82 -21.16
CA LYS A 81 14.74 -22.48 -21.10
C LYS A 81 13.65 -21.42 -21.17
N TYR A 82 12.68 -21.62 -22.02
CA TYR A 82 11.61 -20.67 -22.29
C TYR A 82 10.25 -21.38 -22.28
N ASN A 83 9.24 -20.73 -21.78
CA ASN A 83 7.86 -21.22 -21.82
C ASN A 83 7.02 -20.59 -22.94
N THR A 84 7.66 -19.90 -23.83
CA THR A 84 7.03 -19.30 -25.03
C THR A 84 7.93 -19.52 -26.25
N VAL A 85 7.35 -19.51 -27.40
CA VAL A 85 8.07 -19.50 -28.68
C VAL A 85 9.02 -18.32 -28.74
N GLN A 86 10.23 -18.54 -29.18
CA GLN A 86 11.26 -17.52 -29.25
C GLN A 86 11.50 -17.06 -30.69
N THR A 87 11.79 -15.77 -30.82
CA THR A 87 12.25 -15.17 -32.07
C THR A 87 13.72 -14.82 -31.91
N VAL A 88 14.55 -15.50 -32.63
CA VAL A 88 16.01 -15.40 -32.47
C VAL A 88 16.61 -14.53 -33.56
N THR A 89 17.38 -13.56 -33.14
CA THR A 89 18.16 -12.69 -34.04
C THR A 89 19.63 -13.01 -33.94
N ILE A 90 20.34 -12.87 -35.05
CA ILE A 90 21.79 -13.06 -35.11
C ILE A 90 22.39 -11.79 -35.69
N THR A 91 23.38 -11.23 -34.98
CA THR A 91 24.04 -9.99 -35.43
C THR A 91 25.54 -10.18 -35.61
N GLY A 92 26.08 -9.60 -36.63
CA GLY A 92 27.52 -9.51 -36.89
C GLY A 92 28.11 -8.18 -36.43
N ALA A 93 29.41 -8.11 -36.33
CA ALA A 93 30.13 -6.95 -35.81
C ALA A 93 30.26 -5.79 -36.83
N THR A 94 30.13 -6.08 -38.11
CA THR A 94 30.30 -5.08 -39.21
C THR A 94 29.24 -5.29 -40.29
N SER A 95 28.95 -4.22 -41.07
CA SER A 95 27.97 -4.22 -42.16
C SER A 95 28.26 -5.20 -43.30
N ASP A 96 29.51 -5.55 -43.49
CA ASP A 96 29.96 -6.43 -44.61
C ASP A 96 30.11 -7.88 -44.21
N THR A 97 29.60 -8.25 -43.06
CA THR A 97 29.67 -9.60 -42.54
C THR A 97 28.50 -10.45 -43.00
N ILE A 98 28.73 -11.52 -43.69
CA ILE A 98 27.73 -12.53 -43.99
C ILE A 98 27.68 -13.54 -42.84
N ILE A 99 26.50 -13.71 -42.27
CA ILE A 99 26.28 -14.68 -41.20
C ILE A 99 25.63 -15.93 -41.79
N TYR A 100 26.26 -17.09 -41.58
CA TYR A 100 25.68 -18.38 -41.90
C TYR A 100 25.21 -19.07 -40.62
N TYR A 101 24.10 -19.75 -40.69
CA TYR A 101 23.54 -20.37 -39.52
C TYR A 101 22.91 -21.73 -39.78
N THR A 102 22.77 -22.52 -38.72
CA THR A 102 22.03 -23.79 -38.69
C THR A 102 21.10 -23.83 -37.50
N THR A 103 20.03 -24.59 -37.59
CA THR A 103 19.07 -24.80 -36.48
C THR A 103 18.91 -26.28 -36.14
N ASP A 104 19.68 -27.18 -36.75
CA ASP A 104 19.68 -28.62 -36.59
C ASP A 104 20.89 -29.13 -35.76
N SER A 105 21.55 -28.21 -35.07
CA SER A 105 22.74 -28.45 -34.28
C SER A 105 24.03 -28.78 -35.08
N THR A 106 23.97 -28.86 -36.38
CA THR A 106 25.17 -29.02 -37.23
C THR A 106 26.05 -27.78 -37.15
N THR A 107 27.32 -27.91 -37.40
CA THR A 107 28.25 -26.77 -37.46
C THR A 107 28.00 -26.01 -38.75
N PRO A 108 27.66 -24.74 -38.71
CA PRO A 108 27.44 -23.94 -39.91
C PRO A 108 28.73 -23.76 -40.71
N THR A 109 28.61 -23.80 -42.02
CA THR A 109 29.67 -23.54 -42.98
C THR A 109 29.19 -22.47 -43.96
N THR A 110 30.02 -22.00 -44.87
CA THR A 110 29.63 -21.06 -45.92
C THR A 110 28.60 -21.60 -46.92
N ALA A 111 28.29 -22.92 -46.86
CA ALA A 111 27.19 -23.54 -47.60
C ALA A 111 25.87 -23.56 -46.80
N SER A 112 25.89 -23.17 -45.53
CA SER A 112 24.69 -23.09 -44.68
C SER A 112 23.84 -21.90 -45.06
N ALA A 113 22.62 -21.86 -44.54
CA ALA A 113 21.70 -20.74 -44.78
C ALA A 113 22.30 -19.41 -44.31
N VAL A 114 22.15 -18.40 -45.15
CA VAL A 114 22.53 -17.03 -44.78
C VAL A 114 21.44 -16.44 -43.92
N TYR A 115 21.83 -15.82 -42.83
CA TYR A 115 20.89 -15.15 -41.95
C TYR A 115 20.41 -13.82 -42.57
N SER A 116 19.14 -13.75 -42.86
CA SER A 116 18.51 -12.55 -43.48
C SER A 116 17.30 -12.02 -42.69
N ALA A 117 16.75 -12.84 -41.79
CA ALA A 117 15.59 -12.49 -40.96
C ALA A 117 15.59 -13.26 -39.65
N PRO A 118 14.89 -12.77 -38.62
CA PRO A 118 14.78 -13.47 -37.35
C PRO A 118 14.21 -14.88 -37.48
N ILE A 119 14.78 -15.81 -36.71
CA ILE A 119 14.45 -17.24 -36.73
C ILE A 119 13.41 -17.53 -35.67
N THR A 120 12.28 -18.06 -36.05
CA THR A 120 11.28 -18.53 -35.08
C THR A 120 11.66 -19.90 -34.54
N VAL A 121 11.84 -19.98 -33.24
CA VAL A 121 12.11 -21.22 -32.50
C VAL A 121 10.83 -21.64 -31.81
N ALA A 122 10.03 -22.44 -32.53
CA ALA A 122 8.76 -22.98 -32.04
C ALA A 122 8.89 -24.35 -31.38
N THR A 123 10.06 -24.99 -31.46
CA THR A 123 10.42 -26.23 -30.75
C THR A 123 11.85 -26.12 -30.27
N SER A 124 12.20 -26.89 -29.24
CA SER A 124 13.57 -26.89 -28.69
C SER A 124 14.60 -27.19 -29.76
N LYS A 125 15.56 -26.32 -29.93
CA LYS A 125 16.64 -26.49 -30.90
C LYS A 125 17.87 -25.66 -30.54
N ILE A 126 18.95 -25.96 -31.19
CA ILE A 126 20.20 -25.23 -31.07
C ILE A 126 20.41 -24.43 -32.34
N VAL A 127 20.58 -23.14 -32.20
CA VAL A 127 20.98 -22.26 -33.30
C VAL A 127 22.47 -22.06 -33.22
N LYS A 128 23.15 -22.31 -34.29
CA LYS A 128 24.57 -22.05 -34.43
C LYS A 128 24.82 -21.10 -35.57
N ALA A 129 25.83 -20.28 -35.43
CA ALA A 129 26.18 -19.29 -36.45
C ALA A 129 27.68 -19.04 -36.51
N ILE A 130 28.12 -18.71 -37.70
CA ILE A 130 29.46 -18.19 -38.02
C ILE A 130 29.31 -16.91 -38.82
N ALA A 131 30.29 -16.08 -38.72
CA ALA A 131 30.44 -14.86 -39.49
C ALA A 131 31.59 -14.98 -40.47
N VAL A 132 31.40 -14.48 -41.68
CA VAL A 132 32.44 -14.40 -42.71
C VAL A 132 32.44 -12.98 -43.26
N THR A 133 33.52 -12.29 -43.03
CA THR A 133 33.77 -10.93 -43.55
C THR A 133 34.80 -11.01 -44.65
N SER A 134 34.61 -10.27 -45.72
CA SER A 134 35.57 -10.23 -46.84
C SER A 134 36.95 -9.83 -46.35
N GLY A 135 37.94 -10.66 -46.70
CA GLY A 135 39.36 -10.44 -46.30
C GLY A 135 39.71 -11.08 -44.93
N TYR A 136 38.82 -11.77 -44.27
CA TYR A 136 39.05 -12.43 -43.00
C TYR A 136 38.78 -13.94 -43.11
N SER A 137 39.36 -14.74 -42.23
CA SER A 137 38.98 -16.15 -42.09
C SER A 137 37.63 -16.23 -41.34
N GLN A 138 36.95 -17.32 -41.49
CA GLN A 138 35.68 -17.62 -40.82
C GLN A 138 35.80 -17.45 -39.30
N SER A 139 34.80 -16.90 -38.69
CA SER A 139 34.73 -16.77 -37.23
C SER A 139 34.64 -18.15 -36.51
N SER A 140 34.88 -18.17 -35.26
CA SER A 140 34.43 -19.25 -34.38
C SER A 140 32.89 -19.32 -34.40
N VAL A 141 32.38 -20.52 -34.10
CA VAL A 141 30.95 -20.78 -34.03
C VAL A 141 30.38 -20.19 -32.74
N THR A 142 29.38 -19.34 -32.88
CA THR A 142 28.53 -19.00 -31.76
C THR A 142 27.34 -19.94 -31.77
N GLN A 143 26.90 -20.38 -30.61
CA GLN A 143 25.69 -21.18 -30.48
C GLN A 143 24.81 -20.75 -29.32
N ALA A 144 23.54 -20.94 -29.51
CA ALA A 144 22.52 -20.75 -28.45
C ALA A 144 21.52 -21.90 -28.49
N ALA A 145 21.38 -22.58 -27.38
CA ALA A 145 20.44 -23.68 -27.23
C ALA A 145 19.15 -23.16 -26.59
N TYR A 146 18.07 -23.37 -27.29
CA TYR A 146 16.73 -22.99 -26.82
C TYR A 146 16.01 -24.27 -26.43
N THR A 147 15.64 -24.38 -25.21
CA THR A 147 14.77 -25.46 -24.74
C THR A 147 13.42 -24.87 -24.41
N LEU A 148 12.45 -25.17 -25.26
CA LEU A 148 11.08 -24.80 -24.96
C LEU A 148 10.50 -25.81 -23.99
N MET A 149 10.07 -25.31 -22.82
CA MET A 149 9.56 -26.15 -21.75
C MET A 149 8.29 -25.52 -21.19
N THR A 150 7.28 -26.30 -21.08
CA THR A 150 6.04 -25.88 -20.45
C THR A 150 6.30 -25.41 -19.00
N ALA A 151 5.67 -24.36 -18.57
CA ALA A 151 5.73 -23.88 -17.19
C ALA A 151 5.20 -24.97 -16.24
N THR A 152 5.69 -25.01 -15.03
CA THR A 152 5.12 -25.91 -14.02
C THR A 152 3.78 -25.32 -13.53
N PRO A 153 2.71 -26.13 -13.53
CA PRO A 153 1.42 -25.67 -13.04
C PRO A 153 1.49 -25.06 -11.63
N VAL A 154 0.62 -24.13 -11.35
CA VAL A 154 0.44 -23.55 -10.00
C VAL A 154 -0.98 -23.88 -9.49
N ASN A 155 -1.07 -24.02 -8.19
CA ASN A 155 -2.32 -24.39 -7.52
C ASN A 155 -2.87 -23.28 -6.63
N SER A 156 -4.16 -23.21 -6.53
CA SER A 156 -4.86 -22.38 -5.54
C SER A 156 -6.03 -23.17 -4.96
N PRO A 157 -6.22 -23.15 -3.64
CA PRO A 157 -5.38 -22.56 -2.60
C PRO A 157 -4.04 -23.30 -2.42
N THR A 158 -3.10 -22.68 -1.72
CA THR A 158 -1.81 -23.33 -1.39
C THR A 158 -2.03 -24.56 -0.49
N SER A 159 -1.10 -25.52 -0.58
CA SER A 159 -1.12 -26.70 0.30
C SER A 159 -1.09 -26.33 1.79
N GLY A 160 -1.70 -27.12 2.62
CA GLY A 160 -1.78 -26.86 4.04
C GLY A 160 -2.57 -27.90 4.82
N VAL A 161 -2.89 -27.54 6.07
CA VAL A 161 -3.81 -28.29 6.91
C VAL A 161 -5.15 -27.57 6.94
N PHE A 162 -6.22 -28.29 6.63
CA PHE A 162 -7.56 -27.76 6.48
C PHE A 162 -8.54 -28.50 7.39
N THR A 163 -9.60 -27.83 7.76
CA THR A 163 -10.70 -28.42 8.52
C THR A 163 -11.96 -28.60 7.68
N THR A 164 -11.97 -28.08 6.48
CA THR A 164 -13.08 -28.17 5.52
C THR A 164 -12.55 -28.53 4.13
N ALA A 165 -13.39 -29.14 3.33
CA ALA A 165 -13.06 -29.48 1.95
C ALA A 165 -12.53 -28.27 1.19
N GLN A 166 -11.55 -28.50 0.35
CA GLN A 166 -10.90 -27.46 -0.45
C GLN A 166 -11.16 -27.70 -1.94
N THR A 167 -11.50 -26.63 -2.64
CA THR A 167 -11.63 -26.66 -4.09
C THR A 167 -10.33 -26.18 -4.71
N ILE A 168 -9.68 -27.06 -5.43
CA ILE A 168 -8.35 -26.84 -6.00
C ILE A 168 -8.49 -26.43 -7.44
N SER A 169 -7.88 -25.30 -7.77
CA SER A 169 -7.68 -24.88 -9.15
C SER A 169 -6.19 -25.02 -9.55
N LEU A 170 -5.98 -25.37 -10.78
CA LEU A 170 -4.64 -25.47 -11.38
C LEU A 170 -4.55 -24.53 -12.57
N THR A 171 -3.46 -23.82 -12.70
CA THR A 171 -3.22 -22.92 -13.84
C THR A 171 -1.80 -23.09 -14.37
N ASP A 172 -1.60 -22.79 -15.61
CA ASP A 172 -0.29 -22.83 -16.25
C ASP A 172 -0.04 -21.57 -17.09
N ALA A 173 1.18 -21.08 -17.08
CA ALA A 173 1.56 -19.85 -17.76
C ALA A 173 1.90 -20.03 -19.24
N THR A 174 2.00 -21.28 -19.73
CA THR A 174 2.33 -21.57 -21.13
C THR A 174 1.07 -21.52 -21.97
N PRO A 175 0.97 -20.67 -22.98
CA PRO A 175 -0.22 -20.60 -23.83
C PRO A 175 -0.52 -21.94 -24.52
N GLY A 176 -1.77 -22.37 -24.44
CA GLY A 176 -2.22 -23.63 -25.06
C GLY A 176 -1.71 -24.88 -24.34
N SER A 177 -1.26 -24.76 -23.11
CA SER A 177 -0.87 -25.92 -22.32
C SER A 177 -2.06 -26.75 -21.88
N THR A 178 -1.84 -28.04 -21.76
CA THR A 178 -2.78 -28.99 -21.14
C THR A 178 -2.19 -29.46 -19.83
N ILE A 179 -2.94 -29.29 -18.76
CA ILE A 179 -2.52 -29.73 -17.42
C ILE A 179 -3.07 -31.13 -17.16
N TYR A 180 -2.20 -32.03 -16.75
CA TYR A 180 -2.53 -33.37 -16.28
C TYR A 180 -2.30 -33.44 -14.79
N TYR A 181 -3.15 -34.16 -14.06
CA TYR A 181 -3.03 -34.22 -12.60
C TYR A 181 -3.36 -35.60 -12.04
N THR A 182 -2.91 -35.82 -10.81
CA THR A 182 -3.22 -37.04 -10.02
C THR A 182 -3.53 -36.65 -8.56
N LEU A 183 -4.31 -37.49 -7.92
CA LEU A 183 -4.73 -37.32 -6.52
C LEU A 183 -4.32 -38.49 -5.63
N ASP A 184 -3.73 -39.55 -6.21
CA ASP A 184 -3.32 -40.79 -5.58
C ASP A 184 -1.83 -40.86 -5.21
N GLY A 185 -1.11 -39.74 -5.46
CA GLY A 185 0.32 -39.63 -5.22
C GLY A 185 1.18 -40.21 -6.35
N SER A 186 0.60 -40.68 -7.44
CA SER A 186 1.33 -41.07 -8.62
C SER A 186 1.84 -39.85 -9.40
N THR A 187 3.00 -39.97 -10.03
CA THR A 187 3.51 -38.89 -10.88
C THR A 187 2.63 -38.72 -12.12
N PRO A 188 2.09 -37.53 -12.40
CA PRO A 188 1.23 -37.32 -13.56
C PRO A 188 2.00 -37.50 -14.88
N THR A 189 1.34 -38.15 -15.84
CA THR A 189 1.80 -38.36 -17.19
C THR A 189 0.75 -37.84 -18.18
N THR A 190 1.03 -37.90 -19.47
CA THR A 190 0.03 -37.53 -20.51
C THR A 190 -1.16 -38.51 -20.61
N ALA A 191 -1.11 -39.61 -19.87
CA ALA A 191 -2.22 -40.56 -19.70
C ALA A 191 -3.07 -40.25 -18.47
N SER A 192 -2.64 -39.32 -17.60
CA SER A 192 -3.36 -38.92 -16.39
C SER A 192 -4.55 -38.05 -16.77
N PRO A 193 -5.55 -37.89 -15.87
CA PRO A 193 -6.68 -37.00 -16.10
C PRO A 193 -6.24 -35.59 -16.47
N VAL A 194 -6.92 -35.02 -17.46
CA VAL A 194 -6.73 -33.64 -17.90
C VAL A 194 -7.52 -32.74 -16.95
N TYR A 195 -6.87 -31.70 -16.49
CA TYR A 195 -7.55 -30.67 -15.69
C TYR A 195 -8.40 -29.76 -16.59
N SER A 196 -9.71 -29.79 -16.37
CA SER A 196 -10.67 -28.96 -17.13
C SER A 196 -11.47 -28.00 -16.24
N ALA A 197 -11.55 -28.27 -14.94
CA ALA A 197 -12.27 -27.45 -13.98
C ALA A 197 -11.73 -27.69 -12.56
N PRO A 198 -11.95 -26.77 -11.62
CA PRO A 198 -11.59 -26.98 -10.22
C PRO A 198 -12.24 -28.22 -9.64
N PHE A 199 -11.48 -29.00 -8.86
CA PHE A 199 -11.94 -30.21 -8.18
C PHE A 199 -11.83 -30.06 -6.66
N THR A 200 -12.65 -30.79 -5.94
CA THR A 200 -12.69 -30.70 -4.48
C THR A 200 -11.95 -31.88 -3.84
N VAL A 201 -11.11 -31.59 -2.86
CA VAL A 201 -10.48 -32.58 -1.96
C VAL A 201 -11.02 -32.37 -0.56
N SER A 202 -11.36 -33.47 0.12
CA SER A 202 -11.92 -33.46 1.48
C SER A 202 -11.22 -34.42 2.44
N THR A 203 -10.21 -35.12 1.98
CA THR A 203 -9.38 -36.05 2.75
C THR A 203 -7.90 -35.79 2.42
N ASN A 204 -7.00 -36.30 3.25
CA ASN A 204 -5.57 -36.15 3.02
C ASN A 204 -5.23 -36.59 1.59
N THR A 205 -4.83 -35.64 0.78
CA THR A 205 -4.62 -35.83 -0.65
C THR A 205 -3.32 -35.21 -1.08
N LEU A 206 -2.54 -35.93 -1.84
CA LEU A 206 -1.38 -35.40 -2.54
C LEU A 206 -1.78 -35.04 -3.98
N VAL A 207 -1.87 -33.77 -4.25
CA VAL A 207 -2.15 -33.27 -5.60
C VAL A 207 -0.82 -33.11 -6.33
N GLN A 208 -0.70 -33.80 -7.46
CA GLN A 208 0.40 -33.60 -8.36
C GLN A 208 -0.11 -33.16 -9.73
N ALA A 209 0.64 -32.29 -10.40
CA ALA A 209 0.25 -31.84 -11.73
C ALA A 209 1.47 -31.53 -12.60
N MET A 210 1.33 -31.80 -13.88
CA MET A 210 2.28 -31.40 -14.91
C MET A 210 1.54 -30.81 -16.09
N ALA A 211 2.22 -30.00 -16.85
CA ALA A 211 1.65 -29.42 -18.05
C ALA A 211 2.46 -29.81 -19.28
N THR A 212 1.77 -29.90 -20.40
CA THR A 212 2.35 -30.12 -21.71
C THR A 212 1.85 -29.10 -22.71
N ALA A 213 2.64 -28.70 -23.66
CA ALA A 213 2.22 -27.86 -24.77
C ALA A 213 2.92 -28.30 -26.04
N THR A 214 2.24 -28.15 -27.18
CA THR A 214 2.78 -28.57 -28.47
C THR A 214 4.08 -27.83 -28.81
N GLY A 215 5.14 -28.56 -29.05
CA GLY A 215 6.46 -27.99 -29.35
C GLY A 215 7.34 -27.70 -28.13
N PHE A 216 6.87 -27.93 -26.93
CA PHE A 216 7.57 -27.73 -25.67
C PHE A 216 7.83 -29.08 -24.99
N ALA A 217 8.92 -29.18 -24.26
CA ALA A 217 9.10 -30.24 -23.30
C ALA A 217 8.09 -30.13 -22.17
N ASN A 218 7.74 -31.23 -21.57
CA ASN A 218 6.83 -31.25 -20.42
C ASN A 218 7.38 -30.40 -19.27
N SER A 219 6.47 -29.86 -18.51
CA SER A 219 6.82 -29.10 -17.30
C SER A 219 7.46 -29.97 -16.22
N GLY A 220 7.99 -29.33 -15.21
CA GLY A 220 8.20 -29.98 -13.90
C GLY A 220 6.85 -30.38 -13.28
N VAL A 221 6.92 -31.29 -12.32
CA VAL A 221 5.73 -31.73 -11.58
C VAL A 221 5.50 -30.82 -10.37
N LEU A 222 4.35 -30.20 -10.31
CA LEU A 222 3.81 -29.63 -9.08
C LEU A 222 3.45 -30.77 -8.13
N SER A 223 3.82 -30.69 -6.87
CA SER A 223 3.45 -31.68 -5.86
C SER A 223 3.05 -30.95 -4.56
N LYS A 224 1.81 -31.09 -4.16
CA LYS A 224 1.22 -30.35 -3.04
C LYS A 224 0.30 -31.23 -2.19
N SER A 225 0.59 -31.28 -0.92
CA SER A 225 -0.19 -32.07 0.04
C SER A 225 -1.27 -31.22 0.70
N TYR A 226 -2.47 -31.70 0.64
CA TYR A 226 -3.62 -31.16 1.37
C TYR A 226 -3.96 -32.14 2.50
N ASN A 227 -3.73 -31.68 3.70
CA ASN A 227 -3.97 -32.51 4.89
C ASN A 227 -5.23 -32.02 5.58
N PHE A 228 -6.03 -32.93 6.04
CA PHE A 228 -7.27 -32.59 6.72
C PHE A 228 -7.20 -33.03 8.17
N GLN A 229 -7.52 -32.14 9.04
CA GLN A 229 -7.54 -32.41 10.48
C GLN A 229 -8.97 -32.44 10.99
N ALA A 230 -9.29 -33.42 11.75
CA ALA A 230 -10.61 -33.50 12.40
C ALA A 230 -10.83 -32.29 13.32
N ALA A 231 -12.02 -31.79 13.33
CA ALA A 231 -12.44 -30.75 14.27
C ALA A 231 -12.35 -31.29 15.70
N ALA A 232 -11.87 -30.47 16.61
CA ALA A 232 -11.87 -30.83 18.03
C ALA A 232 -13.29 -31.00 18.54
N PRO A 233 -13.54 -31.98 19.45
CA PRO A 233 -14.84 -32.11 20.05
C PRO A 233 -15.28 -30.85 20.77
N VAL A 234 -16.54 -30.52 20.68
CA VAL A 234 -17.18 -29.46 21.45
C VAL A 234 -17.95 -30.09 22.60
N LEU A 235 -17.71 -29.64 23.79
CA LEU A 235 -18.38 -30.03 24.99
C LEU A 235 -19.60 -29.14 25.22
N SER A 236 -20.76 -29.71 25.47
CA SER A 236 -22.02 -28.98 25.68
C SER A 236 -22.04 -28.17 26.97
N VAL A 237 -21.19 -28.51 27.91
CA VAL A 237 -21.04 -27.82 29.20
C VAL A 237 -19.59 -27.43 29.36
N ALA A 238 -19.33 -26.13 29.60
CA ALA A 238 -17.98 -25.65 29.86
C ALA A 238 -17.41 -26.19 31.18
N GLY A 239 -16.09 -26.22 31.31
CA GLY A 239 -15.44 -26.48 32.61
C GLY A 239 -15.81 -25.40 33.63
N GLY A 240 -15.99 -25.79 34.86
CA GLY A 240 -16.39 -24.84 35.91
C GLY A 240 -16.73 -25.50 37.23
N THR A 241 -17.23 -24.71 38.17
CA THR A 241 -17.75 -25.20 39.46
C THR A 241 -19.28 -25.23 39.39
N TYR A 242 -19.86 -26.36 39.72
CA TYR A 242 -21.30 -26.62 39.60
C TYR A 242 -21.87 -27.11 40.91
N ALA A 243 -23.06 -26.68 41.21
CA ALA A 243 -23.77 -27.08 42.42
C ALA A 243 -24.63 -28.33 42.23
N VAL A 244 -24.63 -28.91 41.06
CA VAL A 244 -25.35 -30.14 40.68
C VAL A 244 -24.50 -30.95 39.70
N ALA A 245 -24.71 -32.24 39.65
CA ALA A 245 -24.09 -33.09 38.64
C ALA A 245 -24.39 -32.56 37.23
N GLN A 246 -23.46 -32.66 36.36
CA GLN A 246 -23.56 -32.17 35.00
C GLN A 246 -23.68 -33.32 34.01
N THR A 247 -24.41 -33.09 32.93
CA THR A 247 -24.52 -34.05 31.82
C THR A 247 -23.87 -33.40 30.60
N VAL A 248 -22.74 -33.94 30.19
CA VAL A 248 -21.91 -33.34 29.13
C VAL A 248 -22.04 -34.12 27.85
N ALA A 249 -22.62 -33.52 26.85
CA ALA A 249 -22.62 -34.06 25.50
C ALA A 249 -21.37 -33.59 24.74
N MET A 250 -20.93 -34.41 23.82
CA MET A 250 -19.78 -34.10 22.94
C MET A 250 -20.20 -34.19 21.49
N THR A 251 -19.80 -33.24 20.70
CA THR A 251 -20.10 -33.22 19.27
C THR A 251 -18.85 -32.85 18.46
N THR A 252 -18.79 -33.30 17.22
CA THR A 252 -17.78 -32.91 16.25
C THR A 252 -18.47 -32.62 14.93
N THR A 253 -17.91 -31.67 14.18
CA THR A 253 -18.42 -31.32 12.85
C THR A 253 -17.77 -32.12 11.73
N THR A 254 -16.76 -32.96 12.05
CA THR A 254 -16.10 -33.77 11.03
C THR A 254 -16.87 -35.10 10.86
N PRO A 255 -17.42 -35.35 9.67
CA PRO A 255 -18.20 -36.56 9.42
C PRO A 255 -17.35 -37.85 9.46
N ASN A 256 -17.96 -38.97 9.75
CA ASN A 256 -17.31 -40.29 9.78
C ASN A 256 -16.11 -40.37 10.74
N THR A 257 -16.21 -39.67 11.87
CA THR A 257 -15.19 -39.68 12.92
C THR A 257 -15.83 -40.13 14.24
N SER A 258 -15.03 -40.63 15.15
CA SER A 258 -15.42 -41.00 16.48
C SER A 258 -14.76 -40.09 17.52
N ILE A 259 -15.50 -39.80 18.58
CA ILE A 259 -14.95 -39.07 19.72
C ILE A 259 -14.53 -40.08 20.80
N TYR A 260 -13.29 -39.97 21.28
CA TYR A 260 -12.75 -40.70 22.40
C TYR A 260 -12.50 -39.76 23.57
N TYR A 261 -12.75 -40.22 24.80
CA TYR A 261 -12.65 -39.36 25.97
C TYR A 261 -12.10 -40.08 27.20
N THR A 262 -11.65 -39.26 28.15
CA THR A 262 -11.24 -39.69 29.52
C THR A 262 -11.85 -38.77 30.55
N THR A 263 -12.07 -39.28 31.76
CA THR A 263 -12.67 -38.53 32.88
C THR A 263 -11.65 -38.26 34.01
N ASP A 264 -10.47 -38.86 33.89
CA ASP A 264 -9.37 -38.74 34.87
C ASP A 264 -8.33 -37.70 34.51
N GLY A 265 -8.52 -36.98 33.40
CA GLY A 265 -7.56 -35.96 32.93
C GLY A 265 -6.39 -36.54 32.18
N THR A 266 -6.35 -37.82 31.84
CA THR A 266 -5.34 -38.40 30.96
C THR A 266 -5.64 -38.05 29.51
N THR A 267 -4.60 -37.95 28.65
CA THR A 267 -4.77 -37.61 27.24
C THR A 267 -5.51 -38.74 26.49
N PRO A 268 -6.66 -38.48 25.88
CA PRO A 268 -7.46 -39.52 25.21
C PRO A 268 -6.74 -40.00 23.93
N ALA A 269 -6.90 -41.30 23.63
CA ALA A 269 -6.38 -41.98 22.47
C ALA A 269 -7.48 -42.90 21.90
N ALA A 270 -7.20 -43.57 20.78
CA ALA A 270 -8.15 -44.51 20.17
C ALA A 270 -8.50 -45.73 21.08
N THR A 271 -7.74 -45.93 22.16
CA THR A 271 -7.97 -46.95 23.20
C THR A 271 -8.76 -46.44 24.40
N SER A 272 -9.07 -45.15 24.47
CA SER A 272 -9.87 -44.53 25.52
C SER A 272 -11.36 -44.85 25.31
N LEU A 273 -12.21 -44.40 26.24
CA LEU A 273 -13.65 -44.61 26.14
C LEU A 273 -14.19 -43.97 24.85
N LEU A 274 -14.96 -44.78 24.11
CA LEU A 274 -15.68 -44.29 22.94
C LEU A 274 -16.92 -43.53 23.39
N TYR A 275 -17.10 -42.33 22.90
CA TYR A 275 -18.30 -41.55 23.20
C TYR A 275 -19.49 -42.06 22.42
N SER A 276 -20.47 -42.58 23.14
CA SER A 276 -21.74 -43.11 22.62
C SER A 276 -22.98 -42.34 23.10
N GLY A 277 -22.83 -41.44 24.03
CA GLY A 277 -23.89 -40.61 24.59
C GLY A 277 -23.40 -39.71 25.73
N PRO A 278 -24.24 -38.80 26.24
CA PRO A 278 -23.82 -37.84 27.24
C PRO A 278 -23.16 -38.45 28.49
N VAL A 279 -22.06 -37.86 28.93
CA VAL A 279 -21.30 -38.29 30.12
C VAL A 279 -21.81 -37.57 31.34
N THR A 280 -22.17 -38.34 32.40
CA THR A 280 -22.58 -37.74 33.67
C THR A 280 -21.36 -37.48 34.54
N VAL A 281 -21.12 -36.23 34.84
CA VAL A 281 -20.12 -35.75 35.79
C VAL A 281 -20.78 -35.64 37.17
N ALA A 282 -20.64 -36.69 37.96
CA ALA A 282 -21.24 -36.77 39.33
C ALA A 282 -20.22 -36.51 40.45
N ALA A 283 -18.94 -36.38 40.13
CA ALA A 283 -17.84 -36.03 41.03
C ALA A 283 -16.96 -34.97 40.42
N THR A 284 -16.04 -34.42 41.22
CA THR A 284 -15.01 -33.51 40.69
C THR A 284 -14.05 -34.30 39.79
N GLU A 285 -14.02 -33.98 38.51
CA GLU A 285 -13.24 -34.71 37.51
C GLU A 285 -12.82 -33.81 36.32
N LYS A 286 -11.87 -34.29 35.54
CA LYS A 286 -11.39 -33.61 34.34
C LYS A 286 -11.69 -34.45 33.09
N LEU A 287 -12.59 -33.92 32.27
CA LEU A 287 -12.95 -34.52 31.02
C LEU A 287 -12.02 -34.03 29.92
N MET A 288 -11.48 -34.98 29.18
CA MET A 288 -10.70 -34.68 27.96
C MET A 288 -11.22 -35.48 26.78
N ALA A 289 -11.27 -34.89 25.61
CA ALA A 289 -11.82 -35.53 24.43
C ALA A 289 -11.04 -35.19 23.15
N ILE A 290 -11.02 -36.16 22.23
CA ILE A 290 -10.35 -36.05 20.93
C ILE A 290 -11.22 -36.69 19.84
N THR A 291 -11.24 -36.13 18.67
CA THR A 291 -11.87 -36.68 17.46
C THR A 291 -10.85 -37.47 16.64
N ILE A 292 -11.15 -38.70 16.29
CA ILE A 292 -10.32 -39.61 15.48
C ILE A 292 -11.15 -40.16 14.32
N GLY A 293 -10.62 -40.14 13.13
CA GLY A 293 -11.18 -40.75 11.93
C GLY A 293 -10.12 -41.17 10.93
N ASN A 294 -10.41 -42.20 10.13
CA ASN A 294 -9.42 -42.81 9.26
C ASN A 294 -8.92 -41.94 8.12
N SER A 295 -9.68 -40.90 7.75
CA SER A 295 -9.35 -40.03 6.62
C SER A 295 -8.82 -38.65 7.03
N TYR A 296 -8.66 -38.43 8.34
CA TYR A 296 -8.23 -37.16 8.92
C TYR A 296 -7.09 -37.36 9.91
N ASN A 297 -6.24 -36.36 10.02
CA ASN A 297 -5.36 -36.27 11.18
C ASN A 297 -6.23 -36.08 12.43
N LYS A 298 -5.82 -36.68 13.54
CA LYS A 298 -6.50 -36.52 14.80
C LYS A 298 -6.67 -35.07 15.19
N SER A 299 -7.77 -34.71 15.82
CA SER A 299 -8.02 -33.35 16.30
C SER A 299 -7.05 -32.94 17.41
N SER A 300 -7.03 -31.65 17.73
CA SER A 300 -6.57 -31.22 19.06
C SER A 300 -7.48 -31.75 20.15
N VAL A 301 -6.95 -31.87 21.34
CA VAL A 301 -7.72 -32.32 22.53
C VAL A 301 -8.52 -31.14 23.07
N THR A 302 -9.80 -31.35 23.24
CA THR A 302 -10.66 -30.48 24.05
C THR A 302 -10.66 -30.97 25.49
N GLN A 303 -10.58 -30.08 26.46
CA GLN A 303 -10.58 -30.43 27.87
C GLN A 303 -11.45 -29.49 28.71
N ALA A 304 -12.06 -30.01 29.72
CA ALA A 304 -12.80 -29.24 30.71
C ALA A 304 -12.68 -29.88 32.09
N SER A 305 -12.44 -29.07 33.10
CA SER A 305 -12.42 -29.51 34.49
C SER A 305 -13.70 -29.11 35.16
N TYR A 306 -14.34 -30.09 35.83
CA TYR A 306 -15.58 -29.88 36.54
C TYR A 306 -15.32 -30.08 38.03
N THR A 307 -15.67 -29.10 38.81
CA THR A 307 -15.64 -29.18 40.27
C THR A 307 -17.08 -29.20 40.78
N LEU A 308 -17.47 -30.23 41.44
CA LEU A 308 -18.76 -30.28 42.12
C LEU A 308 -18.62 -29.70 43.51
N GLN A 309 -19.38 -28.67 43.81
CA GLN A 309 -19.36 -27.99 45.09
C GLN A 309 -20.79 -27.62 45.52
N PRO A 310 -21.24 -28.04 46.65
CA PRO A 310 -22.56 -27.67 47.14
C PRO A 310 -22.70 -26.15 47.24
N THR A 311 -23.89 -25.64 47.04
CA THR A 311 -24.20 -24.25 47.35
C THR A 311 -23.94 -23.99 48.83
N ALA A 312 -23.44 -22.79 49.14
CA ALA A 312 -23.25 -22.36 50.51
C ALA A 312 -24.61 -22.41 51.27
N PRO A 313 -24.63 -22.80 52.52
CA PRO A 313 -25.85 -22.77 53.29
C PRO A 313 -26.36 -21.35 53.51
N THR A 314 -27.65 -21.19 53.68
CA THR A 314 -28.24 -19.92 54.06
C THR A 314 -28.40 -19.88 55.59
N ILE A 315 -28.11 -18.75 56.23
CA ILE A 315 -28.29 -18.52 57.64
C ILE A 315 -29.34 -17.42 57.79
N LEU A 316 -30.40 -17.70 58.55
CA LEU A 316 -31.49 -16.75 58.77
C LEU A 316 -31.78 -16.63 60.28
N PRO A 317 -32.08 -15.45 60.75
CA PRO A 317 -32.05 -14.17 60.01
C PRO A 317 -30.66 -13.79 59.59
N ALA A 318 -30.53 -12.87 58.62
CA ALA A 318 -29.24 -12.43 58.11
C ALA A 318 -28.34 -11.85 59.19
N ALA A 319 -27.02 -11.82 58.92
CA ALA A 319 -26.08 -11.18 59.81
C ALA A 319 -26.48 -9.70 60.08
N GLY A 320 -26.36 -9.26 61.28
CA GLY A 320 -26.79 -7.92 61.57
C GLY A 320 -26.75 -7.53 63.07
N LYS A 321 -27.11 -6.30 63.29
CA LYS A 321 -27.40 -5.79 64.61
C LYS A 321 -28.89 -5.95 64.90
N TYR A 322 -29.26 -6.52 66.02
CA TYR A 322 -30.62 -6.76 66.39
C TYR A 322 -30.92 -6.16 67.77
N THR A 323 -32.14 -5.77 67.94
CA THR A 323 -32.63 -5.17 69.22
C THR A 323 -33.33 -6.24 70.11
N SER A 324 -33.36 -7.49 69.68
CA SER A 324 -33.93 -8.63 70.36
C SER A 324 -33.14 -9.91 70.12
N VAL A 325 -33.31 -10.88 70.99
CA VAL A 325 -32.75 -12.23 70.82
C VAL A 325 -33.23 -12.84 69.53
N GLN A 326 -32.34 -13.47 68.78
CA GLN A 326 -32.59 -14.02 67.48
C GLN A 326 -32.57 -15.56 67.53
N SER A 327 -33.54 -16.21 66.84
CA SER A 327 -33.56 -17.64 66.58
C SER A 327 -33.02 -17.89 65.18
N VAL A 328 -31.81 -18.47 65.07
CA VAL A 328 -31.06 -18.58 63.86
C VAL A 328 -31.24 -19.97 63.26
N SER A 329 -31.80 -20.02 62.07
CA SER A 329 -31.91 -21.23 61.24
C SER A 329 -30.89 -21.29 60.15
N ILE A 330 -30.41 -22.50 59.86
CA ILE A 330 -29.46 -22.76 58.78
C ILE A 330 -30.10 -23.78 57.82
N ALA A 331 -30.08 -23.46 56.51
CA ALA A 331 -30.65 -24.34 55.49
C ALA A 331 -29.67 -24.59 54.36
N ALA A 332 -29.65 -25.79 53.85
CA ALA A 332 -28.89 -26.18 52.63
C ALA A 332 -29.87 -26.46 51.49
N SER A 333 -29.59 -25.90 50.31
CA SER A 333 -30.36 -26.13 49.11
C SER A 333 -29.90 -27.37 48.31
N THR A 334 -28.67 -27.85 48.57
CA THR A 334 -28.14 -29.03 47.89
C THR A 334 -28.64 -30.31 48.58
N ALA A 335 -29.39 -31.14 47.86
CA ALA A 335 -29.95 -32.40 48.40
C ALA A 335 -28.82 -33.32 48.86
N GLY A 336 -29.05 -34.00 50.01
CA GLY A 336 -28.10 -34.93 50.62
C GLY A 336 -26.92 -34.26 51.34
N GLY A 337 -26.93 -32.91 51.43
CA GLY A 337 -25.88 -32.18 52.13
C GLY A 337 -26.03 -32.15 53.62
N THR A 338 -24.94 -32.48 54.35
CA THR A 338 -24.86 -32.32 55.80
C THR A 338 -24.31 -30.93 56.12
N ILE A 339 -25.00 -30.18 57.01
CA ILE A 339 -24.58 -28.84 57.43
C ILE A 339 -23.73 -28.97 58.72
N TYR A 340 -22.51 -28.41 58.63
CA TYR A 340 -21.59 -28.26 59.80
C TYR A 340 -21.53 -26.77 60.17
N TYR A 341 -21.52 -26.49 61.52
CA TYR A 341 -21.50 -25.09 61.94
C TYR A 341 -20.64 -24.84 63.17
N THR A 342 -20.33 -23.58 63.42
CA THR A 342 -19.65 -23.02 64.63
C THR A 342 -20.39 -21.74 65.06
N THR A 343 -20.30 -21.40 66.36
CA THR A 343 -20.93 -20.18 66.94
C THR A 343 -19.94 -19.11 67.35
N ASP A 344 -18.64 -19.44 67.25
CA ASP A 344 -17.52 -18.54 67.60
C ASP A 344 -16.89 -17.87 66.37
N GLY A 345 -17.42 -18.09 65.16
CA GLY A 345 -16.93 -17.56 63.91
C GLY A 345 -15.74 -18.35 63.32
N THR A 346 -15.31 -19.45 63.94
CA THR A 346 -14.27 -20.32 63.37
C THR A 346 -14.78 -21.01 62.11
N THR A 347 -13.85 -21.52 61.30
CA THR A 347 -14.18 -22.21 60.04
C THR A 347 -14.75 -23.59 60.30
N PRO A 348 -16.00 -23.89 59.94
CA PRO A 348 -16.54 -25.22 60.07
C PRO A 348 -15.79 -26.24 59.24
N THR A 349 -15.60 -27.42 59.79
CA THR A 349 -15.05 -28.62 59.13
C THR A 349 -16.02 -29.79 59.32
N THR A 350 -15.75 -30.91 58.72
CA THR A 350 -16.54 -32.14 58.95
C THR A 350 -16.48 -32.70 60.38
N ALA A 351 -15.59 -32.13 61.21
CA ALA A 351 -15.50 -32.39 62.64
C ALA A 351 -16.31 -31.42 63.51
N SER A 352 -16.86 -30.34 62.92
CA SER A 352 -17.69 -29.36 63.65
C SER A 352 -19.07 -29.92 63.94
N ALA A 353 -19.85 -29.23 64.81
CA ALA A 353 -21.18 -29.60 65.13
C ALA A 353 -22.07 -29.71 63.91
N VAL A 354 -22.88 -30.75 63.86
CA VAL A 354 -23.91 -30.93 62.79
C VAL A 354 -25.15 -30.15 63.19
N TYR A 355 -25.68 -29.37 62.25
CA TYR A 355 -26.89 -28.60 62.48
C TYR A 355 -28.14 -29.49 62.50
N THR A 356 -28.87 -29.49 63.57
CA THR A 356 -30.07 -30.27 63.77
C THR A 356 -31.31 -29.42 64.06
N GLY A 357 -31.18 -28.13 64.30
CA GLY A 357 -32.29 -27.23 64.58
C GLY A 357 -31.83 -25.82 64.96
N PRO A 358 -32.75 -24.85 65.17
CA PRO A 358 -32.44 -23.43 65.38
C PRO A 358 -31.51 -23.15 66.53
N ILE A 359 -30.59 -22.22 66.35
CA ILE A 359 -29.56 -21.74 67.29
C ILE A 359 -30.05 -20.43 67.90
N THR A 360 -30.05 -20.33 69.22
CA THR A 360 -30.43 -19.10 69.92
C THR A 360 -29.20 -18.15 70.02
N ALA A 361 -29.32 -17.00 69.39
CA ALA A 361 -28.34 -15.94 69.53
C ALA A 361 -28.83 -14.87 70.55
N ASN A 362 -28.41 -15.00 71.78
CA ASN A 362 -28.77 -14.12 72.87
C ASN A 362 -27.64 -13.10 73.25
N SER A 363 -26.51 -13.20 72.63
CA SER A 363 -25.35 -12.30 72.78
C SER A 363 -24.65 -12.12 71.41
N THR A 364 -23.74 -11.13 71.31
CA THR A 364 -22.93 -10.94 70.13
C THR A 364 -22.13 -12.21 69.85
N GLN A 365 -22.40 -12.83 68.73
CA GLN A 365 -21.72 -14.04 68.27
C GLN A 365 -21.69 -14.10 66.72
N THR A 366 -20.81 -14.93 66.19
CA THR A 366 -20.72 -15.19 64.76
C THR A 366 -20.96 -16.66 64.50
N ILE A 367 -22.02 -16.92 63.73
CA ILE A 367 -22.33 -18.30 63.27
C ILE A 367 -21.70 -18.48 61.90
N SER A 368 -20.89 -19.52 61.75
CA SER A 368 -20.33 -19.92 60.45
C SER A 368 -20.85 -21.31 60.09
N ALA A 369 -21.22 -21.55 58.82
CA ALA A 369 -21.77 -22.83 58.37
C ALA A 369 -21.23 -23.20 56.98
N ALA A 370 -21.10 -24.51 56.74
CA ALA A 370 -20.74 -25.10 55.42
C ALA A 370 -21.52 -26.42 55.18
N VAL A 371 -21.66 -26.78 53.96
CA VAL A 371 -22.38 -28.00 53.51
C VAL A 371 -21.37 -28.97 52.88
N MET A 372 -21.49 -30.25 53.21
CA MET A 372 -20.71 -31.34 52.65
C MET A 372 -21.61 -32.35 51.97
N VAL A 373 -21.32 -32.72 50.75
CA VAL A 373 -21.92 -33.84 50.03
C VAL A 373 -20.82 -34.86 49.75
N PRO A 374 -21.06 -36.18 49.94
CA PRO A 374 -20.01 -37.19 49.68
C PRO A 374 -19.44 -37.07 48.25
N ASN A 375 -18.10 -37.12 48.12
CA ASN A 375 -17.32 -36.99 46.87
C ASN A 375 -17.34 -35.63 46.19
N TRP A 376 -17.90 -34.61 46.86
CA TRP A 376 -17.82 -33.21 46.40
C TRP A 376 -16.85 -32.43 47.26
N THR A 377 -16.45 -31.24 46.80
CA THR A 377 -15.68 -30.32 47.66
C THR A 377 -16.62 -29.64 48.65
N LEU A 378 -16.08 -29.26 49.81
CA LEU A 378 -16.86 -28.50 50.81
C LEU A 378 -17.39 -27.20 50.20
N SER A 379 -18.64 -26.84 50.51
CA SER A 379 -19.23 -25.59 50.07
C SER A 379 -18.44 -24.39 50.54
N LYS A 380 -18.66 -23.25 49.95
CA LYS A 380 -18.27 -21.97 50.54
C LYS A 380 -18.92 -21.82 51.90
N ILE A 381 -18.22 -21.14 52.80
CA ILE A 381 -18.66 -20.90 54.17
C ILE A 381 -19.62 -19.71 54.16
N THR A 382 -20.76 -19.85 54.76
CA THR A 382 -21.62 -18.73 55.12
C THR A 382 -21.35 -18.32 56.52
N LYS A 383 -21.16 -17.04 56.76
CA LYS A 383 -20.98 -16.45 58.10
C LYS A 383 -22.07 -15.42 58.38
N ALA A 384 -22.60 -15.44 59.56
CA ALA A 384 -23.56 -14.48 60.05
C ALA A 384 -23.12 -13.95 61.43
N ALA A 385 -22.85 -12.71 61.55
CA ALA A 385 -22.52 -12.06 62.81
C ALA A 385 -23.73 -11.33 63.34
N TYR A 386 -24.06 -11.61 64.61
CA TYR A 386 -25.19 -11.04 65.32
C TYR A 386 -24.70 -10.13 66.43
N THR A 387 -25.15 -8.93 66.45
CA THR A 387 -24.86 -7.94 67.51
C THR A 387 -26.18 -7.47 68.07
N ILE A 388 -26.41 -7.61 69.38
CA ILE A 388 -27.67 -7.25 70.06
C ILE A 388 -27.43 -5.88 70.77
N GLN A 389 -28.07 -4.87 70.30
CA GLN A 389 -27.94 -3.51 70.85
C GLN A 389 -29.27 -2.72 70.73
N ILE A 390 -29.62 -1.87 71.68
CA ILE A 390 -30.74 -0.93 71.58
C ILE A 390 -30.20 0.36 70.90
N PRO A 391 -30.63 0.65 69.71
CA PRO A 391 -29.99 1.76 68.95
C PRO A 391 -30.72 3.09 69.09
N VAL A 392 -29.97 4.14 69.10
CA VAL A 392 -30.46 5.46 68.60
C VAL A 392 -30.65 5.36 67.10
N ALA A 393 -31.75 5.87 66.58
CA ALA A 393 -32.03 5.85 65.13
C ALA A 393 -30.88 6.48 64.36
N VAL A 394 -30.63 5.98 63.17
CA VAL A 394 -29.68 6.61 62.23
C VAL A 394 -30.41 7.76 61.55
N PRO A 395 -29.84 8.99 61.52
CA PRO A 395 -30.44 10.04 60.80
C PRO A 395 -30.78 9.74 59.35
N VAL A 396 -31.81 10.38 58.82
CA VAL A 396 -32.23 10.18 57.43
C VAL A 396 -31.92 11.47 56.67
N LEU A 397 -31.23 11.34 55.57
CA LEU A 397 -31.02 12.39 54.60
C LEU A 397 -32.21 12.42 53.62
N SER A 398 -32.79 13.61 53.38
CA SER A 398 -33.96 13.78 52.50
C SER A 398 -33.69 13.45 51.05
N LEU A 399 -32.39 13.46 50.66
CA LEU A 399 -31.97 13.21 49.30
C LEU A 399 -31.03 11.99 49.30
N ALA A 400 -31.31 11.02 48.44
CA ALA A 400 -30.48 9.82 48.29
C ALA A 400 -29.12 10.17 47.71
N SER A 401 -28.11 9.28 47.98
CA SER A 401 -26.86 9.36 47.24
C SER A 401 -27.10 9.21 45.76
N GLY A 402 -26.45 10.04 44.98
CA GLY A 402 -26.62 9.93 43.52
C GLY A 402 -25.95 11.06 42.77
N THR A 403 -26.12 10.95 41.47
CA THR A 403 -25.68 11.94 40.49
C THR A 403 -26.85 12.85 40.17
N TYR A 404 -26.67 14.15 40.30
CA TYR A 404 -27.65 15.15 40.02
C TYR A 404 -27.14 16.15 38.99
N TYR A 405 -28.00 16.61 38.18
CA TYR A 405 -27.67 17.53 37.07
C TYR A 405 -28.02 19.00 37.40
N SER A 406 -28.35 19.29 38.64
CA SER A 406 -28.62 20.62 39.18
C SER A 406 -28.22 20.69 40.65
N ILE A 407 -28.03 21.88 41.18
CA ILE A 407 -27.82 22.19 42.61
C ILE A 407 -28.98 21.61 43.43
N GLN A 408 -28.71 20.92 44.52
CA GLN A 408 -29.67 20.24 45.40
C GLN A 408 -29.67 20.84 46.80
N ASN A 409 -30.78 20.67 47.55
CA ASN A 409 -30.90 20.96 48.98
C ASN A 409 -31.17 19.66 49.74
N VAL A 410 -30.37 19.38 50.77
CA VAL A 410 -30.49 18.16 51.59
C VAL A 410 -30.93 18.54 53.00
N SER A 411 -32.05 18.02 53.43
CA SER A 411 -32.50 18.07 54.83
C SER A 411 -32.14 16.80 55.57
N ILE A 412 -31.87 16.88 56.85
CA ILE A 412 -31.53 15.75 57.75
C ILE A 412 -32.58 15.66 58.83
N SER A 413 -33.10 14.45 59.05
CA SER A 413 -34.07 14.17 60.13
C SER A 413 -33.68 12.94 60.94
N ASP A 414 -34.12 12.81 62.18
CA ASP A 414 -33.94 11.61 63.02
C ASP A 414 -35.26 11.26 63.69
N ALA A 415 -35.53 9.92 63.79
CA ALA A 415 -36.76 9.44 64.41
C ALA A 415 -36.69 9.38 65.95
N THR A 416 -35.53 9.53 66.55
CA THR A 416 -35.31 9.45 68.01
C THR A 416 -35.69 10.78 68.62
N SER A 417 -36.73 10.83 69.48
CA SER A 417 -37.14 12.03 70.16
C SER A 417 -36.00 12.64 71.01
N GLY A 418 -35.66 13.94 70.73
CA GLY A 418 -34.61 14.66 71.45
C GLY A 418 -33.20 14.38 70.97
N ALA A 419 -33.02 13.71 69.86
CA ALA A 419 -31.69 13.50 69.28
C ALA A 419 -31.14 14.84 68.71
N VAL A 420 -29.85 15.06 69.03
CA VAL A 420 -29.06 16.12 68.36
C VAL A 420 -28.34 15.49 67.17
N ILE A 421 -28.50 16.09 65.99
CA ILE A 421 -27.86 15.62 64.77
C ILE A 421 -26.56 16.42 64.55
N TYR A 422 -25.44 15.72 64.42
CA TYR A 422 -24.14 16.28 64.04
C TYR A 422 -23.85 15.87 62.58
N TYR A 423 -23.27 16.78 61.79
CA TYR A 423 -23.02 16.45 60.38
C TYR A 423 -21.67 17.00 59.90
N THR A 424 -21.22 16.43 58.79
CA THR A 424 -20.07 16.87 57.98
C THR A 424 -20.46 16.89 56.52
N THR A 425 -19.74 17.67 55.70
CA THR A 425 -19.98 17.80 54.25
C THR A 425 -18.77 17.34 53.43
N ASP A 426 -17.69 17.01 54.09
CA ASP A 426 -16.41 16.53 53.44
C ASP A 426 -16.27 15.00 53.46
N GLY A 427 -17.31 14.29 53.93
CA GLY A 427 -17.26 12.82 54.10
C GLY A 427 -16.48 12.33 55.30
N SER A 428 -15.97 13.22 56.12
CA SER A 428 -15.41 12.85 57.44
C SER A 428 -16.50 12.28 58.35
N TYR A 429 -16.14 11.41 59.28
CA TYR A 429 -17.09 10.85 60.23
C TYR A 429 -17.50 11.93 61.23
N PRO A 430 -18.84 12.27 61.39
CA PRO A 430 -19.27 13.26 62.33
C PRO A 430 -19.05 12.82 63.77
N THR A 431 -18.66 13.75 64.62
CA THR A 431 -18.50 13.56 66.04
C THR A 431 -19.33 14.62 66.78
N THR A 432 -19.40 14.57 68.11
CA THR A 432 -20.06 15.61 68.92
C THR A 432 -19.37 16.98 68.84
N ALA A 433 -18.19 17.05 68.19
CA ALA A 433 -17.49 18.31 67.90
C ALA A 433 -17.82 18.85 66.49
N SER A 434 -18.56 18.07 65.64
CA SER A 434 -18.96 18.50 64.31
C SER A 434 -20.09 19.49 64.36
N SER A 435 -20.41 20.11 63.22
CA SER A 435 -21.52 21.07 63.12
C SER A 435 -22.86 20.44 63.50
N VAL A 436 -23.65 21.18 64.29
CA VAL A 436 -25.02 20.78 64.63
C VAL A 436 -25.95 21.18 63.45
N TYR A 437 -26.77 20.23 63.04
CA TYR A 437 -27.73 20.49 61.96
C TYR A 437 -28.84 21.44 62.39
N SER A 438 -29.01 22.55 61.66
CA SER A 438 -30.05 23.58 61.94
C SER A 438 -30.93 23.91 60.74
N GLY A 439 -30.63 23.37 59.52
CA GLY A 439 -31.43 23.63 58.34
C GLY A 439 -30.84 23.02 57.07
N PRO A 440 -31.52 23.05 55.92
CA PRO A 440 -31.08 22.38 54.70
C PRO A 440 -29.68 22.77 54.23
N ILE A 441 -28.89 21.76 53.80
CA ILE A 441 -27.55 21.87 53.27
C ILE A 441 -27.63 22.01 51.73
N GLN A 442 -27.11 23.10 51.20
CA GLN A 442 -27.03 23.28 49.75
C GLN A 442 -25.82 22.51 49.16
N VAL A 443 -26.13 21.63 48.25
CA VAL A 443 -25.12 20.84 47.50
C VAL A 443 -24.79 21.57 46.21
N THR A 444 -23.71 22.32 46.19
CA THR A 444 -23.24 23.14 45.06
C THR A 444 -22.06 22.50 44.28
N GLY A 445 -21.69 21.28 44.64
CA GLY A 445 -20.58 20.51 44.05
C GLY A 445 -20.57 19.12 44.64
N ASN A 446 -19.52 18.36 44.32
CA ASN A 446 -19.38 17.03 44.90
C ASN A 446 -19.18 17.13 46.40
N MET A 447 -20.06 16.51 47.14
CA MET A 447 -19.90 16.40 48.59
C MET A 447 -20.46 15.11 49.13
N THR A 448 -19.91 14.69 50.24
CA THR A 448 -20.45 13.57 51.01
C THR A 448 -20.93 14.14 52.32
N VAL A 449 -22.26 14.14 52.48
CA VAL A 449 -22.87 14.49 53.73
C VAL A 449 -22.97 13.27 54.62
N LYS A 450 -22.41 13.36 55.81
CA LYS A 450 -22.57 12.36 56.87
C LYS A 450 -23.26 12.99 58.09
N ALA A 451 -24.15 12.21 58.67
CA ALA A 451 -24.87 12.67 59.88
C ALA A 451 -24.93 11.57 60.95
N LEU A 452 -24.77 12.00 62.16
CA LEU A 452 -24.79 11.17 63.35
C LEU A 452 -25.79 11.74 64.38
N ALA A 453 -26.64 10.89 64.92
CA ALA A 453 -27.54 11.29 65.97
C ALA A 453 -27.03 10.87 67.35
N VAL A 454 -27.22 11.71 68.31
CA VAL A 454 -26.86 11.47 69.73
C VAL A 454 -28.02 11.78 70.61
N ALA A 455 -28.50 10.78 71.34
CA ALA A 455 -29.56 10.96 72.34
C ALA A 455 -29.19 10.28 73.63
N ASN A 456 -29.32 10.94 74.75
CA ASN A 456 -29.03 10.42 76.11
C ASN A 456 -27.60 9.82 76.28
N GLY A 457 -26.63 10.41 75.57
CA GLY A 457 -25.21 9.92 75.63
C GLY A 457 -24.98 8.65 74.80
N VAL A 458 -25.99 8.11 74.13
CA VAL A 458 -25.83 6.98 73.17
C VAL A 458 -25.82 7.55 71.78
N VAL A 459 -24.79 7.11 71.04
CA VAL A 459 -24.56 7.51 69.66
C VAL A 459 -25.33 6.55 68.76
N SER A 460 -25.92 7.02 67.67
CA SER A 460 -26.53 6.18 66.66
C SER A 460 -25.51 5.14 66.14
N ALA A 461 -25.99 3.99 65.80
CA ALA A 461 -25.16 2.83 65.42
C ALA A 461 -24.23 3.08 64.22
N SER A 462 -24.64 4.02 63.37
CA SER A 462 -23.82 4.50 62.23
C SER A 462 -24.18 5.96 61.94
N ALA A 463 -23.31 6.64 61.25
CA ALA A 463 -23.71 7.88 60.60
C ALA A 463 -24.48 7.56 59.32
N ALA A 464 -25.57 8.27 59.11
CA ALA A 464 -26.15 8.40 57.79
C ALA A 464 -25.11 8.98 56.83
N SER A 465 -25.11 8.50 55.60
CA SER A 465 -24.13 9.01 54.61
C SER A 465 -24.78 9.03 53.25
N ALA A 466 -24.66 10.17 52.60
CA ALA A 466 -25.03 10.28 51.20
C ALA A 466 -23.98 11.08 50.44
N THR A 467 -23.54 10.53 49.35
CA THR A 467 -22.61 11.16 48.44
C THR A 467 -23.38 11.74 47.26
N TYR A 468 -23.17 12.99 47.03
CA TYR A 468 -23.79 13.73 45.95
C TYR A 468 -22.71 14.11 44.95
N SER A 469 -22.97 13.81 43.70
CA SER A 469 -22.16 14.20 42.57
C SER A 469 -22.99 15.14 41.70
N ILE A 470 -22.50 16.36 41.58
CA ILE A 470 -23.15 17.35 40.68
C ILE A 470 -22.40 17.25 39.37
N VAL A 471 -23.06 16.65 38.40
CA VAL A 471 -22.49 16.33 37.08
C VAL A 471 -23.16 17.22 36.04
N ALA A 472 -22.37 17.76 35.12
CA ALA A 472 -22.93 18.48 33.97
C ALA A 472 -23.84 17.53 33.17
N PRO A 473 -24.97 18.02 32.65
CA PRO A 473 -25.78 17.23 31.72
C PRO A 473 -24.93 16.69 30.59
N THR A 474 -25.31 15.55 30.06
CA THR A 474 -24.62 14.98 28.89
C THR A 474 -24.98 15.80 27.67
N PRO A 475 -23.99 16.34 26.93
CA PRO A 475 -24.28 17.06 25.71
C PRO A 475 -24.97 16.17 24.68
N VAL A 476 -25.70 16.79 23.76
CA VAL A 476 -26.37 16.06 22.68
C VAL A 476 -25.66 16.36 21.37
N ILE A 477 -25.38 15.29 20.60
CA ILE A 477 -24.86 15.42 19.24
C ILE A 477 -26.02 15.14 18.25
N SER A 478 -26.19 16.01 17.29
CA SER A 478 -27.20 15.89 16.23
C SER A 478 -26.51 15.94 14.85
N PRO A 479 -26.71 14.95 13.98
CA PRO A 479 -27.53 13.76 14.19
C PRO A 479 -26.89 12.81 15.22
N ALA A 480 -27.72 12.08 15.94
CA ALA A 480 -27.24 11.14 16.97
C ALA A 480 -26.40 9.99 16.40
N SER A 481 -26.72 9.54 15.21
CA SER A 481 -25.96 8.66 14.34
C SER A 481 -26.66 8.60 13.00
N GLY A 482 -25.94 8.15 11.97
CA GLY A 482 -26.57 7.98 10.65
C GLY A 482 -25.58 7.91 9.51
N THR A 483 -26.11 7.54 8.34
CA THR A 483 -25.38 7.56 7.08
C THR A 483 -25.93 8.66 6.19
N PHE A 484 -25.06 9.50 5.66
CA PHE A 484 -25.37 10.68 4.88
C PHE A 484 -24.64 10.62 3.54
N ASN A 485 -25.28 11.10 2.51
CA ASN A 485 -24.66 11.20 1.21
C ASN A 485 -23.87 12.50 1.09
N TYR A 486 -22.61 12.41 0.64
CA TYR A 486 -21.70 13.51 0.32
C TYR A 486 -21.20 14.32 1.52
N THR A 487 -22.09 14.75 2.39
CA THR A 487 -21.76 15.65 3.50
C THR A 487 -22.68 15.42 4.68
N ALA A 488 -22.20 15.67 5.87
CA ALA A 488 -23.00 15.72 7.08
C ALA A 488 -22.61 16.93 7.92
N THR A 489 -23.58 17.56 8.52
CA THR A 489 -23.34 18.63 9.48
C THR A 489 -23.64 18.12 10.89
N VAL A 490 -22.67 18.17 11.77
CA VAL A 490 -22.78 17.73 13.16
C VAL A 490 -22.89 18.97 14.05
N VAL A 491 -23.95 19.03 14.82
CA VAL A 491 -24.23 20.09 15.79
C VAL A 491 -24.19 19.49 17.19
N MET A 492 -23.62 20.19 18.15
CA MET A 492 -23.58 19.78 19.55
C MET A 492 -24.27 20.86 20.40
N SER A 493 -25.01 20.40 21.41
CA SER A 493 -25.72 21.31 22.35
C SER A 493 -25.72 20.72 23.75
N ASP A 494 -25.82 21.61 24.75
CA ASP A 494 -25.97 21.23 26.14
C ASP A 494 -27.12 22.08 26.76
N THR A 495 -27.84 21.50 27.72
CA THR A 495 -28.92 22.15 28.42
C THR A 495 -28.44 23.05 29.55
N LEU A 496 -27.20 22.89 29.99
CA LEU A 496 -26.62 23.73 31.07
C LEU A 496 -26.00 24.99 30.48
N ALA A 497 -26.57 26.12 30.83
CA ALA A 497 -26.06 27.41 30.40
C ALA A 497 -24.62 27.64 30.91
N GLY A 498 -23.71 28.01 30.00
CA GLY A 498 -22.29 28.22 30.32
C GLY A 498 -21.45 26.95 30.37
N ALA A 499 -21.99 25.78 30.02
CA ALA A 499 -21.19 24.57 29.82
C ALA A 499 -20.33 24.70 28.58
N THR A 500 -19.08 24.23 28.67
CA THR A 500 -18.17 24.08 27.52
C THR A 500 -18.20 22.65 27.06
N ILE A 501 -18.49 22.43 25.78
CA ILE A 501 -18.51 21.11 25.18
C ILE A 501 -17.12 20.82 24.58
N TYR A 502 -16.47 19.77 25.05
CA TYR A 502 -15.24 19.21 24.48
C TYR A 502 -15.57 17.96 23.67
N TYR A 503 -14.93 17.78 22.53
CA TYR A 503 -15.25 16.65 21.67
C TYR A 503 -14.04 16.05 20.97
N THR A 504 -14.18 14.80 20.50
CA THR A 504 -13.27 14.09 19.62
C THR A 504 -14.04 13.58 18.42
N THR A 505 -13.34 13.25 17.33
CA THR A 505 -13.94 12.78 16.07
C THR A 505 -13.50 11.37 15.70
N ASP A 506 -12.60 10.77 16.48
CA ASP A 506 -11.93 9.48 16.27
C ASP A 506 -12.41 8.40 17.24
N GLY A 507 -13.40 8.70 18.07
CA GLY A 507 -13.91 7.79 19.11
C GLY A 507 -13.08 7.76 20.38
N SER A 508 -12.00 8.52 20.47
CA SER A 508 -11.23 8.66 21.71
C SER A 508 -12.05 9.37 22.79
N THR A 509 -11.70 9.14 24.05
CA THR A 509 -12.35 9.80 25.19
C THR A 509 -11.99 11.28 25.21
N PRO A 510 -13.00 12.20 25.15
CA PRO A 510 -12.73 13.63 25.25
C PRO A 510 -12.18 14.02 26.63
N THR A 511 -11.28 14.99 26.64
CA THR A 511 -10.70 15.61 27.82
C THR A 511 -10.75 17.14 27.68
N THR A 512 -10.34 17.88 28.70
CA THR A 512 -10.22 19.35 28.62
C THR A 512 -9.16 19.83 27.62
N SER A 513 -8.34 18.92 27.09
CA SER A 513 -7.38 19.20 26.03
C SER A 513 -7.94 18.92 24.64
N SER A 514 -9.14 18.34 24.53
CA SER A 514 -9.80 18.05 23.28
C SER A 514 -10.36 19.30 22.62
N LEU A 515 -10.85 19.16 21.38
CA LEU A 515 -11.45 20.26 20.65
C LEU A 515 -12.66 20.84 21.41
N VAL A 516 -12.78 22.16 21.40
CA VAL A 516 -13.95 22.88 21.96
C VAL A 516 -14.95 23.11 20.85
N TYR A 517 -16.19 22.73 21.10
CA TYR A 517 -17.26 22.98 20.14
C TYR A 517 -17.68 24.44 20.18
N SER A 518 -17.58 25.13 19.04
CA SER A 518 -17.93 26.54 18.89
C SER A 518 -18.86 26.83 17.69
N ALA A 519 -18.96 25.91 16.74
CA ALA A 519 -19.76 26.05 15.54
C ALA A 519 -20.09 24.65 14.94
N PRO A 520 -21.11 24.55 14.08
CA PRO A 520 -21.44 23.32 13.37
C PRO A 520 -20.24 22.74 12.61
N ILE A 521 -20.01 21.44 12.73
CA ILE A 521 -18.91 20.72 12.08
C ILE A 521 -19.42 20.12 10.77
N VAL A 522 -18.88 20.59 9.66
CA VAL A 522 -19.21 20.05 8.34
C VAL A 522 -18.21 18.93 7.98
N LEU A 523 -18.71 17.72 7.83
CA LEU A 523 -17.95 16.58 7.37
C LEU A 523 -18.05 16.48 5.86
N GLN A 524 -16.92 16.57 5.17
CA GLN A 524 -16.78 16.43 3.73
C GLN A 524 -15.51 15.65 3.41
N PRO A 525 -15.50 14.33 3.74
CA PRO A 525 -14.29 13.52 3.63
C PRO A 525 -13.96 13.22 2.16
N LYS A 526 -12.70 12.89 1.92
CA LYS A 526 -12.24 12.49 0.57
C LYS A 526 -12.68 11.08 0.16
N LYS A 527 -13.10 10.25 1.11
CA LYS A 527 -13.62 8.88 0.92
C LYS A 527 -14.78 8.66 1.87
N SER A 528 -15.60 7.65 1.59
CA SER A 528 -16.58 7.17 2.56
C SER A 528 -15.90 6.92 3.90
N THR A 529 -16.34 7.63 4.89
CA THR A 529 -15.68 7.67 6.19
C THR A 529 -16.72 7.63 7.29
N THR A 530 -16.44 6.80 8.27
CA THR A 530 -17.19 6.80 9.52
C THR A 530 -16.39 7.55 10.56
N SER A 531 -16.99 8.61 11.11
CA SER A 531 -16.45 9.37 12.22
C SER A 531 -17.21 9.02 13.48
N GLN A 532 -16.51 8.70 14.55
CA GLN A 532 -17.10 8.46 15.84
C GLN A 532 -16.89 9.69 16.73
N PHE A 533 -17.94 10.46 16.90
CA PHE A 533 -17.93 11.62 17.78
C PHE A 533 -18.19 11.18 19.21
N ASN A 534 -17.33 11.62 20.11
CA ASN A 534 -17.56 11.58 21.54
C ASN A 534 -17.55 13.01 22.06
N ALA A 535 -18.49 13.36 22.94
CA ALA A 535 -18.56 14.68 23.52
C ALA A 535 -18.84 14.64 25.02
N ILE A 536 -18.24 15.57 25.75
CA ILE A 536 -18.46 15.83 27.18
C ILE A 536 -18.77 17.31 27.39
N ALA A 537 -19.52 17.58 28.43
CA ALA A 537 -19.72 18.94 28.92
C ALA A 537 -18.99 19.18 30.23
N ILE A 538 -18.40 20.33 30.38
CA ILE A 538 -17.75 20.82 31.61
C ILE A 538 -18.27 22.19 31.95
N ALA A 539 -18.70 22.35 33.20
CA ALA A 539 -19.15 23.64 33.71
C ALA A 539 -18.58 23.87 35.12
N ASN A 540 -18.44 25.13 35.49
CA ASN A 540 -17.90 25.47 36.83
C ASN A 540 -18.84 24.96 37.92
N GLY A 541 -18.29 24.26 38.91
CA GLY A 541 -19.04 23.63 40.01
C GLY A 541 -19.67 22.27 39.68
N TYR A 542 -19.49 21.76 38.48
CA TYR A 542 -19.98 20.45 38.05
C TYR A 542 -18.82 19.53 37.76
N GLN A 543 -19.04 18.25 38.03
CA GLN A 543 -18.16 17.23 37.40
C GLN A 543 -18.41 17.15 35.91
N GLN A 544 -17.45 16.62 35.22
CA GLN A 544 -17.60 16.30 33.79
C GLN A 544 -18.83 15.43 33.54
N SER A 545 -19.56 15.73 32.49
CA SER A 545 -20.68 14.92 32.05
C SER A 545 -20.29 13.52 31.66
N ALA A 546 -21.27 12.62 31.52
CA ALA A 546 -21.07 11.41 30.76
C ALA A 546 -20.72 11.74 29.31
N ILE A 547 -20.09 10.76 28.62
CA ILE A 547 -19.78 10.88 27.20
C ILE A 547 -21.05 10.62 26.40
N TYR A 548 -21.38 11.53 25.49
CA TYR A 548 -22.33 11.24 24.41
C TYR A 548 -21.53 10.78 23.19
N SER A 549 -21.95 9.67 22.61
CA SER A 549 -21.33 9.12 21.42
C SER A 549 -22.30 9.12 20.25
N ALA A 550 -21.80 9.52 19.08
CA ALA A 550 -22.55 9.47 17.84
C ALA A 550 -21.64 8.97 16.70
N THR A 551 -22.16 8.08 15.90
CA THR A 551 -21.44 7.57 14.72
C THR A 551 -22.06 8.19 13.47
N VAL A 552 -21.30 9.01 12.78
CA VAL A 552 -21.72 9.66 11.54
C VAL A 552 -20.89 9.11 10.39
N THR A 553 -21.58 8.47 9.47
CA THR A 553 -20.96 7.92 8.26
C THR A 553 -21.32 8.82 7.07
N VAL A 554 -20.33 9.27 6.34
CA VAL A 554 -20.54 10.00 5.08
C VAL A 554 -20.13 9.07 3.95
N THR A 555 -21.03 8.82 3.03
CA THR A 555 -20.84 7.86 1.92
C THR A 555 -21.19 8.50 0.59
N LEU A 556 -20.77 7.85 -0.47
CA LEU A 556 -21.30 8.09 -1.81
C LEU A 556 -22.60 7.30 -2.03
N PRO A 557 -23.56 7.82 -2.82
CA PRO A 557 -24.71 7.05 -3.25
C PRO A 557 -24.30 5.80 -4.06
N THR A 558 -25.15 4.79 -4.05
CA THR A 558 -24.94 3.57 -4.86
C THR A 558 -24.68 3.94 -6.32
N ASN A 559 -23.70 3.29 -6.95
CA ASN A 559 -23.23 3.54 -8.30
C ASN A 559 -22.58 4.93 -8.53
N THR A 560 -22.22 5.65 -7.49
CA THR A 560 -21.45 6.89 -7.58
C THR A 560 -19.98 6.56 -7.30
N LEU A 561 -19.11 6.77 -8.29
CA LEU A 561 -17.66 6.59 -8.16
C LEU A 561 -17.02 7.73 -7.36
N ALA A 562 -17.45 8.96 -7.64
CA ALA A 562 -16.90 10.13 -6.99
C ALA A 562 -17.90 11.29 -7.02
N GLU A 563 -17.77 12.18 -6.04
CA GLU A 563 -18.31 13.54 -6.06
C GLU A 563 -17.16 14.53 -5.94
N ALA A 564 -17.21 15.60 -6.71
CA ALA A 564 -16.22 16.66 -6.67
C ALA A 564 -16.86 18.05 -6.65
N THR A 565 -16.33 18.90 -5.80
CA THR A 565 -16.62 20.35 -5.83
C THR A 565 -15.37 21.06 -6.34
N ILE A 566 -15.54 21.83 -7.41
CA ILE A 566 -14.45 22.58 -8.04
C ILE A 566 -14.59 24.04 -7.61
N SER A 567 -13.52 24.57 -7.00
CA SER A 567 -13.43 26.00 -6.68
C SER A 567 -13.23 26.79 -7.98
N THR A 568 -13.95 27.88 -8.12
CA THR A 568 -13.75 28.82 -9.24
C THR A 568 -12.57 29.77 -9.03
N THR A 569 -11.95 29.76 -7.83
CA THR A 569 -10.75 30.55 -7.53
C THR A 569 -9.51 29.70 -7.76
N PRO A 570 -8.64 30.07 -8.72
CA PRO A 570 -7.43 29.31 -9.01
C PRO A 570 -6.45 29.29 -7.83
N SER A 571 -5.80 28.13 -7.64
CA SER A 571 -4.75 27.97 -6.61
C SER A 571 -3.35 28.21 -7.14
N LYS A 572 -3.08 27.90 -8.42
CA LYS A 572 -1.76 27.94 -8.98
C LYS A 572 -1.79 28.22 -10.49
N VAL A 573 -0.86 29.02 -10.98
CA VAL A 573 -0.61 29.19 -12.42
C VAL A 573 0.17 27.98 -12.91
N ILE A 574 -0.27 27.37 -14.00
CA ILE A 574 0.48 26.30 -14.66
C ILE A 574 1.62 26.94 -15.47
N PRO A 575 2.88 26.58 -15.23
CA PRO A 575 3.97 27.06 -16.07
C PRO A 575 3.73 26.72 -17.54
N THR A 576 3.87 27.68 -18.41
CA THR A 576 3.51 27.54 -19.83
C THR A 576 4.36 26.51 -20.59
N ASN A 577 5.54 26.17 -20.05
CA ASN A 577 6.44 25.11 -20.52
C ASN A 577 6.50 23.93 -19.52
N PHE A 578 5.41 23.67 -18.77
CA PHE A 578 5.36 22.59 -17.78
C PHE A 578 5.66 21.24 -18.40
N LEU A 579 5.00 20.91 -19.51
CA LEU A 579 5.21 19.68 -20.26
C LEU A 579 6.44 19.81 -21.16
N GLY A 580 7.35 18.86 -21.07
CA GLY A 580 8.52 18.72 -21.94
C GLY A 580 8.79 17.27 -22.28
N ILE A 581 9.73 17.03 -23.16
CA ILE A 581 10.22 15.72 -23.56
C ILE A 581 11.73 15.66 -23.31
N SER A 582 12.23 14.53 -22.81
CA SER A 582 13.64 14.22 -22.65
C SER A 582 14.02 13.01 -23.50
N THR A 583 15.19 13.05 -24.12
CA THR A 583 15.75 11.90 -24.85
C THR A 583 17.27 11.97 -24.86
N ASP A 584 17.92 10.83 -25.06
CA ASP A 584 19.36 10.73 -25.13
C ASP A 584 19.90 11.24 -26.47
N TRP A 585 21.13 11.75 -26.50
CA TRP A 585 21.83 12.15 -27.69
C TRP A 585 21.96 11.08 -28.77
N THR A 586 21.78 9.83 -28.45
CA THR A 586 21.80 8.72 -29.41
C THR A 586 20.51 8.60 -30.22
N GLN A 587 19.46 9.34 -29.86
CA GLN A 587 18.12 9.19 -30.41
C GLN A 587 17.66 10.25 -31.46
N PRO A 588 18.30 11.46 -31.59
CA PRO A 588 17.75 12.52 -32.47
C PRO A 588 17.53 12.06 -33.92
N ALA A 589 18.45 11.30 -34.49
CA ALA A 589 18.35 10.79 -35.86
C ALA A 589 17.11 9.87 -36.04
N ALA A 590 16.80 9.05 -35.04
CA ALA A 590 15.69 8.11 -35.10
C ALA A 590 14.32 8.77 -34.87
N ILE A 591 14.28 9.86 -34.11
CA ILE A 591 13.05 10.52 -33.66
C ILE A 591 12.81 11.82 -34.41
N MET A 592 13.79 12.71 -34.42
CA MET A 592 13.63 14.10 -34.89
C MET A 592 13.89 14.26 -36.38
N GLY A 593 14.75 13.43 -36.94
CA GLY A 593 15.16 13.45 -38.34
C GLY A 593 16.67 13.40 -38.50
N THR A 594 17.15 13.41 -39.73
CA THR A 594 18.57 13.34 -40.06
C THR A 594 19.00 14.53 -40.97
N ALA A 595 20.24 14.90 -40.94
CA ALA A 595 20.76 15.96 -41.82
C ALA A 595 20.51 15.67 -43.31
N SER A 596 20.51 14.41 -43.71
CA SER A 596 20.23 13.98 -45.09
C SER A 596 18.74 13.75 -45.38
N GLY A 597 17.93 13.42 -44.37
CA GLY A 597 16.52 13.12 -44.50
C GLY A 597 15.60 14.28 -44.18
N GLY A 598 16.13 15.35 -43.56
CA GLY A 598 15.35 16.47 -43.02
C GLY A 598 14.60 16.10 -41.73
N VAL A 599 13.73 17.01 -41.28
CA VAL A 599 12.90 16.82 -40.07
C VAL A 599 11.92 15.68 -40.27
N ASN A 600 11.78 14.84 -39.24
CA ASN A 600 10.76 13.80 -39.20
C ASN A 600 9.36 14.44 -39.16
N VAL A 601 8.64 14.34 -40.28
CA VAL A 601 7.32 14.98 -40.46
C VAL A 601 6.31 14.48 -39.45
N ALA A 602 6.32 13.18 -39.15
CA ALA A 602 5.40 12.58 -38.19
C ALA A 602 5.70 13.05 -36.77
N PHE A 603 6.98 13.12 -36.39
CA PHE A 603 7.38 13.65 -35.10
C PHE A 603 6.96 15.12 -34.94
N ARG A 604 7.24 15.94 -35.95
CA ARG A 604 6.78 17.34 -36.01
C ARG A 604 5.26 17.44 -35.80
N LYS A 605 4.48 16.57 -36.45
CA LYS A 605 3.03 16.58 -36.32
C LYS A 605 2.58 16.19 -34.91
N LEU A 606 3.23 15.19 -34.31
CA LEU A 606 2.96 14.78 -32.94
C LEU A 606 3.28 15.89 -31.93
N LEU A 607 4.40 16.59 -32.09
CA LEU A 607 4.70 17.77 -31.27
C LEU A 607 3.62 18.86 -31.43
N ASN A 608 3.24 19.19 -32.66
CA ASN A 608 2.20 20.17 -32.92
C ASN A 608 0.86 19.80 -32.27
N ASN A 609 0.51 18.54 -32.22
CA ASN A 609 -0.70 18.09 -31.52
C ASN A 609 -0.60 18.37 -30.00
N LEU A 610 0.54 18.09 -29.36
CA LEU A 610 0.77 18.40 -27.94
C LEU A 610 0.78 19.92 -27.69
N MET A 611 1.22 20.71 -28.66
CA MET A 611 1.38 22.15 -28.54
C MET A 611 0.19 22.95 -29.08
N GLN A 612 -0.88 22.30 -29.48
CA GLN A 612 -2.05 22.95 -30.11
C GLN A 612 -2.58 24.14 -29.30
N TYR A 613 -2.48 24.08 -27.97
CA TYR A 613 -2.94 25.11 -27.04
C TYR A 613 -1.81 25.75 -26.24
N ALA A 614 -0.56 25.46 -26.56
CA ALA A 614 0.59 26.01 -25.86
C ALA A 614 0.75 27.50 -26.17
N THR A 615 1.11 28.27 -25.18
CA THR A 615 1.37 29.72 -25.29
C THR A 615 2.85 30.06 -25.20
N ALA A 616 3.70 29.06 -24.93
CA ALA A 616 5.15 29.15 -24.88
C ALA A 616 5.78 27.92 -25.56
N PRO A 617 7.08 27.97 -25.90
CA PRO A 617 7.77 26.83 -26.45
C PRO A 617 7.74 25.61 -25.53
N MET A 618 7.61 24.41 -26.11
CA MET A 618 7.81 23.16 -25.38
C MET A 618 9.30 22.89 -25.20
N MET A 619 9.68 22.43 -24.04
CA MET A 619 11.06 22.06 -23.77
C MET A 619 11.40 20.67 -24.31
N LEU A 620 12.42 20.58 -25.16
CA LEU A 620 13.05 19.31 -25.52
C LEU A 620 14.42 19.24 -24.83
N ARG A 621 14.58 18.30 -23.91
CA ARG A 621 15.84 18.05 -23.21
C ARG A 621 16.59 16.95 -23.95
N LEU A 622 17.77 17.26 -24.43
CA LEU A 622 18.69 16.34 -25.08
C LEU A 622 19.92 16.18 -24.18
N THR A 623 20.07 14.97 -23.63
CA THR A 623 21.13 14.70 -22.65
C THR A 623 21.61 13.25 -22.79
N GLY A 624 22.56 12.85 -21.98
CA GLY A 624 23.15 11.52 -21.96
C GLY A 624 24.66 11.56 -21.83
N ASP A 625 25.23 10.48 -21.34
CA ASP A 625 26.65 10.40 -20.97
C ASP A 625 27.60 10.12 -22.16
N ASN A 626 27.09 10.14 -23.39
CA ASN A 626 27.82 9.69 -24.60
C ASN A 626 27.82 10.73 -25.74
N SER A 627 27.73 12.02 -25.44
CA SER A 627 27.92 13.04 -26.47
C SER A 627 29.38 13.05 -26.92
N THR A 628 29.63 12.74 -28.18
CA THR A 628 30.96 12.94 -28.80
C THR A 628 30.83 14.01 -29.85
N VAL A 629 31.73 15.00 -29.81
CA VAL A 629 31.78 16.15 -30.74
C VAL A 629 31.76 15.70 -32.21
N ALA A 630 32.25 14.51 -32.50
CA ALA A 630 32.36 13.98 -33.88
C ALA A 630 31.01 13.72 -34.57
N ASN A 631 29.93 13.51 -33.81
CA ASN A 631 28.60 13.19 -34.38
C ASN A 631 27.58 14.33 -34.27
N LEU A 632 27.89 15.38 -33.50
CA LEU A 632 26.97 16.48 -33.22
C LEU A 632 26.51 17.25 -34.45
N SER A 633 27.40 17.47 -35.45
CA SER A 633 27.05 18.26 -36.63
C SER A 633 25.94 17.60 -37.50
N ALA A 634 25.87 16.29 -37.53
CA ALA A 634 24.84 15.55 -38.27
C ALA A 634 23.48 15.59 -37.56
N ASP A 635 23.51 15.71 -36.22
CA ASP A 635 22.31 15.66 -35.38
C ASP A 635 21.72 17.05 -35.09
N ILE A 636 22.54 18.13 -35.20
CA ILE A 636 22.09 19.52 -34.95
C ILE A 636 21.25 20.09 -36.10
N ALA A 637 21.55 19.75 -37.33
CA ALA A 637 20.77 20.28 -38.47
C ALA A 637 19.26 20.00 -38.39
N PRO A 638 18.79 18.76 -38.06
CA PRO A 638 17.40 18.50 -37.82
C PRO A 638 16.80 19.28 -36.65
N LEU A 639 17.56 19.57 -35.60
CA LEU A 639 17.11 20.37 -34.45
C LEU A 639 16.85 21.82 -34.86
N SER A 640 17.74 22.44 -35.63
CA SER A 640 17.55 23.79 -36.13
C SER A 640 16.30 23.90 -37.00
N GLU A 641 16.10 22.96 -37.92
CA GLU A 641 14.95 22.90 -38.80
C GLU A 641 13.64 22.60 -38.02
N LEU A 642 13.72 21.72 -37.02
CA LEU A 642 12.57 21.40 -36.18
C LEU A 642 12.12 22.60 -35.34
N SER A 643 13.04 23.36 -34.75
CA SER A 643 12.72 24.55 -33.96
C SER A 643 12.11 25.69 -34.81
N GLN A 644 12.41 25.74 -36.11
CA GLN A 644 11.77 26.67 -37.04
C GLN A 644 10.33 26.19 -37.43
N ALA A 645 10.10 24.88 -37.40
CA ALA A 645 8.84 24.29 -37.85
C ALA A 645 7.82 24.06 -36.69
N VAL A 646 8.31 24.01 -35.46
CA VAL A 646 7.52 23.83 -34.25
C VAL A 646 8.03 24.77 -33.15
N ASN A 647 7.16 25.35 -32.37
CA ASN A 647 7.53 26.23 -31.25
C ASN A 647 8.14 25.43 -30.08
N ILE A 648 9.40 25.00 -30.24
CA ILE A 648 10.12 24.23 -29.23
C ILE A 648 11.45 24.92 -28.91
N HIS A 649 11.90 24.71 -27.67
CA HIS A 649 13.22 25.12 -27.20
C HIS A 649 14.00 23.94 -26.64
N TYR A 650 15.31 24.05 -26.62
CA TYR A 650 16.20 22.97 -26.24
C TYR A 650 16.89 23.22 -24.90
N VAL A 651 16.95 22.18 -24.07
CA VAL A 651 17.95 22.04 -23.03
C VAL A 651 18.95 20.99 -23.49
N LEU A 652 20.20 21.42 -23.60
CA LEU A 652 21.28 20.66 -24.23
C LEU A 652 22.27 20.23 -23.14
N GLY A 653 22.33 18.93 -22.85
CA GLY A 653 23.24 18.40 -21.83
C GLY A 653 24.66 18.22 -22.36
N VAL A 654 25.65 18.67 -21.61
CA VAL A 654 27.08 18.45 -21.90
C VAL A 654 27.59 17.19 -21.19
N ASP A 655 28.54 16.53 -21.85
CA ASP A 655 29.25 15.39 -21.26
C ASP A 655 30.24 15.85 -20.18
N MET A 656 29.77 15.81 -18.92
CA MET A 656 30.62 16.03 -17.76
C MET A 656 31.23 14.72 -17.22
N MET A 657 30.71 13.59 -17.60
CA MET A 657 31.11 12.26 -17.08
C MET A 657 32.61 12.00 -17.32
N ASN A 658 33.08 12.32 -18.51
CA ASN A 658 34.46 12.07 -18.90
C ASN A 658 35.48 13.14 -18.43
N SER A 659 35.03 14.15 -17.67
CA SER A 659 35.88 15.25 -17.14
C SER A 659 36.70 16.00 -18.19
N ASN A 660 36.19 16.13 -19.40
CA ASN A 660 36.90 16.80 -20.50
C ASN A 660 36.27 18.16 -20.82
N LEU A 661 36.79 19.20 -20.18
CA LEU A 661 36.28 20.57 -20.31
C LEU A 661 36.39 21.09 -21.75
N SER A 662 37.47 20.75 -22.50
CA SER A 662 37.63 21.19 -23.89
C SER A 662 36.61 20.55 -24.84
N THR A 663 36.19 19.33 -24.58
CA THR A 663 35.10 18.68 -25.32
C THR A 663 33.80 19.43 -25.09
N THR A 664 33.45 19.73 -23.84
CA THR A 664 32.27 20.51 -23.49
C THR A 664 32.23 21.88 -24.12
N GLN A 665 33.38 22.59 -24.13
CA GLN A 665 33.49 23.88 -24.83
C GLN A 665 33.22 23.73 -26.33
N ALA A 666 33.78 22.70 -26.95
CA ALA A 666 33.56 22.43 -28.37
C ALA A 666 32.10 22.08 -28.67
N GLU A 667 31.45 21.31 -27.83
CA GLU A 667 30.01 21.00 -27.92
C GLU A 667 29.16 22.27 -27.79
N ALA A 668 29.36 23.05 -26.75
CA ALA A 668 28.64 24.30 -26.52
C ALA A 668 28.84 25.29 -27.67
N ALA A 669 30.09 25.49 -28.17
CA ALA A 669 30.39 26.34 -29.31
C ALA A 669 29.68 25.87 -30.59
N GLN A 670 29.62 24.56 -30.82
CA GLN A 670 28.95 23.99 -31.97
C GLN A 670 27.43 24.22 -31.90
N TRP A 671 26.81 24.08 -30.75
CA TRP A 671 25.38 24.32 -30.60
C TRP A 671 25.01 25.78 -30.91
N VAL A 672 25.69 26.74 -30.30
CA VAL A 672 25.36 28.15 -30.52
C VAL A 672 25.78 28.64 -31.93
N SER A 673 26.65 27.91 -32.63
CA SER A 673 27.00 28.22 -34.03
C SER A 673 25.92 27.71 -35.03
N GLN A 674 25.15 26.69 -34.67
CA GLN A 674 24.18 26.02 -35.56
C GLN A 674 22.72 26.18 -35.13
N LEU A 675 22.47 26.46 -33.86
CA LEU A 675 21.13 26.74 -33.33
C LEU A 675 21.03 28.23 -32.96
N PRO A 676 19.91 28.89 -33.26
CA PRO A 676 19.69 30.25 -32.76
C PRO A 676 19.68 30.24 -31.22
N ASN A 677 20.36 31.19 -30.58
CA ASN A 677 20.36 31.31 -29.14
C ASN A 677 18.94 31.43 -28.54
N SER A 678 18.00 31.99 -29.32
CA SER A 678 16.58 32.12 -28.93
C SER A 678 15.84 30.82 -28.75
N VAL A 679 16.35 29.70 -29.27
CA VAL A 679 15.73 28.37 -29.12
C VAL A 679 16.51 27.48 -28.12
N ILE A 680 17.55 28.01 -27.49
CA ILE A 680 18.31 27.32 -26.43
C ILE A 680 17.85 27.87 -25.09
N ASP A 681 17.02 27.10 -24.39
CA ASP A 681 16.56 27.43 -23.02
C ASP A 681 17.74 27.39 -22.03
N GLY A 682 18.70 26.50 -22.27
CA GLY A 682 19.96 26.47 -21.50
C GLY A 682 20.82 25.24 -21.80
N ILE A 683 21.99 25.24 -21.22
CA ILE A 683 22.95 24.13 -21.26
C ILE A 683 23.02 23.50 -19.88
N GLU A 684 22.77 22.21 -19.85
CA GLU A 684 22.73 21.40 -18.61
C GLU A 684 24.11 20.78 -18.36
N ILE A 685 24.66 21.01 -17.17
CA ILE A 685 25.97 20.50 -16.77
C ILE A 685 25.80 19.21 -15.95
N GLY A 686 26.09 18.07 -16.59
CA GLY A 686 26.11 16.76 -16.00
C GLY A 686 24.73 16.08 -15.95
N ASN A 687 24.65 14.87 -16.49
CA ASN A 687 23.54 13.97 -16.38
C ASN A 687 23.82 12.98 -15.23
N GLU A 688 22.98 12.95 -14.22
CA GLU A 688 23.14 12.11 -13.03
C GLU A 688 24.55 12.19 -12.37
N PRO A 689 25.06 13.38 -12.06
CA PRO A 689 26.41 13.51 -11.52
C PRO A 689 26.56 12.86 -10.13
N ASP A 690 25.48 12.65 -9.41
CA ASP A 690 25.41 11.91 -8.15
C ASP A 690 25.70 10.40 -8.33
N ASN A 691 25.61 9.86 -9.54
CA ASN A 691 25.96 8.49 -9.89
C ASN A 691 27.41 8.30 -10.37
N TYR A 692 28.15 9.36 -10.66
CA TYR A 692 29.53 9.27 -11.22
C TYR A 692 30.49 8.54 -10.28
N LEU A 693 30.31 8.66 -8.97
CA LEU A 693 31.05 7.88 -7.98
C LEU A 693 30.77 6.38 -8.11
N GLY A 694 29.50 5.99 -8.18
CA GLY A 694 29.08 4.59 -8.32
C GLY A 694 29.54 3.93 -9.62
N GLN A 695 29.73 4.73 -10.65
CA GLN A 695 30.21 4.30 -11.97
C GLN A 695 31.75 4.30 -12.08
N GLY A 696 32.46 4.70 -11.02
CA GLY A 696 33.92 4.77 -11.01
C GLY A 696 34.51 5.94 -11.82
N MET A 697 33.70 6.93 -12.20
CA MET A 697 34.10 8.09 -13.01
C MET A 697 34.63 9.23 -12.16
N ARG A 698 34.44 9.17 -10.86
CA ARG A 698 34.94 10.15 -9.88
C ARG A 698 35.54 9.42 -8.68
N PRO A 699 36.45 10.09 -7.91
CA PRO A 699 37.04 9.51 -6.71
C PRO A 699 36.02 9.30 -5.60
N LEU A 700 36.33 8.44 -4.63
CA LEU A 700 35.46 8.11 -3.49
C LEU A 700 35.08 9.32 -2.61
N THR A 701 35.75 10.43 -2.74
CA THR A 701 35.47 11.70 -2.03
C THR A 701 34.50 12.61 -2.80
N TYR A 702 34.07 12.21 -3.99
CA TYR A 702 33.18 13.03 -4.81
C TYR A 702 31.78 13.13 -4.16
N ASN A 703 31.35 14.36 -3.96
CA ASN A 703 30.10 14.71 -3.31
C ASN A 703 29.49 15.94 -3.99
N PHE A 704 28.42 16.47 -3.44
CA PHE A 704 27.77 17.65 -3.99
C PHE A 704 28.68 18.87 -4.04
N ASP A 705 29.52 19.14 -3.05
CA ASP A 705 30.46 20.28 -3.03
C ASP A 705 31.50 20.14 -4.14
N SER A 706 31.95 18.91 -4.42
CA SER A 706 32.86 18.62 -5.54
C SER A 706 32.21 18.94 -6.90
N TYR A 707 30.96 18.50 -7.06
CA TYR A 707 30.18 18.81 -8.26
C TYR A 707 29.95 20.32 -8.41
N GLN A 708 29.61 21.01 -7.34
CA GLN A 708 29.41 22.46 -7.37
C GLN A 708 30.64 23.21 -7.84
N ALA A 709 31.83 22.85 -7.38
CA ALA A 709 33.08 23.42 -7.81
C ALA A 709 33.34 23.15 -9.30
N GLU A 710 33.09 21.91 -9.74
CA GLU A 710 33.17 21.58 -11.18
C GLU A 710 32.12 22.38 -11.97
N TYR A 711 30.87 22.43 -11.52
CA TYR A 711 29.78 23.16 -12.16
C TYR A 711 30.18 24.65 -12.44
N GLN A 712 30.72 25.35 -11.45
CA GLN A 712 31.15 26.77 -11.62
C GLN A 712 32.23 26.89 -12.71
N THR A 713 33.18 25.96 -12.72
CA THR A 713 34.27 25.92 -13.72
C THR A 713 33.73 25.65 -15.12
N TRP A 714 32.82 24.71 -15.24
CA TRP A 714 32.21 24.29 -16.49
C TRP A 714 31.27 25.38 -17.04
N ALA A 715 30.48 26.00 -16.14
CA ALA A 715 29.60 27.11 -16.49
C ALA A 715 30.38 28.29 -17.06
N GLN A 716 31.52 28.67 -16.46
CA GLN A 716 32.42 29.69 -17.01
C GLN A 716 32.92 29.30 -18.40
N ALA A 717 33.42 28.07 -18.55
CA ALA A 717 33.97 27.58 -19.80
C ALA A 717 32.93 27.55 -20.94
N ILE A 718 31.68 27.24 -20.63
CA ILE A 718 30.56 27.32 -21.57
C ILE A 718 30.27 28.77 -21.93
N HIS A 719 30.22 29.69 -20.97
CA HIS A 719 29.98 31.10 -21.22
C HIS A 719 31.09 31.74 -22.08
N ASP A 720 32.35 31.27 -21.93
CA ASP A 720 33.49 31.77 -22.73
C ASP A 720 33.28 31.52 -24.24
N VAL A 721 32.60 30.46 -24.62
CA VAL A 721 32.34 30.04 -26.02
C VAL A 721 30.93 30.29 -26.50
N ALA A 722 29.95 30.14 -25.64
CA ALA A 722 28.53 30.27 -25.99
C ALA A 722 27.94 31.65 -25.67
N GLY A 723 28.64 32.46 -24.88
CA GLY A 723 28.23 33.81 -24.46
C GLY A 723 27.44 33.77 -23.14
N SER A 724 27.51 34.88 -22.40
CA SER A 724 26.93 35.00 -21.05
C SER A 724 25.38 35.06 -21.01
N SER A 725 24.74 35.16 -22.18
CA SER A 725 23.26 35.13 -22.26
C SER A 725 22.70 33.72 -22.23
N ILE A 726 23.51 32.70 -22.46
CA ILE A 726 23.07 31.28 -22.37
C ILE A 726 22.93 30.92 -20.90
N LYS A 727 21.75 30.38 -20.54
CA LYS A 727 21.48 29.90 -19.20
C LYS A 727 22.21 28.60 -18.94
N ILE A 728 22.63 28.41 -17.72
CA ILE A 728 23.22 27.16 -17.26
C ILE A 728 22.20 26.45 -16.36
N MET A 729 22.15 25.15 -16.45
CA MET A 729 21.15 24.30 -15.75
C MET A 729 21.80 23.15 -15.00
N GLY A 730 21.12 22.60 -14.01
CA GLY A 730 21.57 21.49 -13.20
C GLY A 730 21.65 21.80 -11.69
N PRO A 731 22.01 20.84 -10.88
CA PRO A 731 22.27 19.44 -11.24
C PRO A 731 21.03 18.72 -11.76
N SER A 732 21.23 17.69 -12.56
CA SER A 732 20.19 16.76 -13.00
C SER A 732 20.45 15.41 -12.31
N THR A 733 19.89 15.23 -11.12
CA THR A 733 20.26 14.14 -10.22
C THR A 733 19.41 12.88 -10.41
N ALA A 734 20.02 11.71 -10.28
CA ALA A 734 19.30 10.42 -10.23
C ALA A 734 18.64 10.20 -8.86
N GLY A 735 19.33 10.55 -7.78
CA GLY A 735 18.87 10.42 -6.41
C GLY A 735 18.53 11.75 -5.74
N SER A 736 17.72 11.71 -4.71
CA SER A 736 17.32 12.93 -3.98
C SER A 736 18.35 13.44 -2.97
N SER A 737 19.44 12.70 -2.75
CA SER A 737 20.44 13.01 -1.72
C SER A 737 21.13 14.38 -1.87
N TRP A 738 21.27 14.85 -3.10
CA TRP A 738 21.89 16.15 -3.39
C TRP A 738 20.90 17.32 -3.41
N ASN A 739 19.59 17.07 -3.50
CA ASN A 739 18.59 18.13 -3.66
C ASN A 739 18.50 19.09 -2.48
N SER A 740 18.71 18.60 -1.25
CA SER A 740 18.73 19.46 -0.06
C SER A 740 19.95 20.40 -0.01
N GLY A 741 21.09 19.96 -0.55
CA GLY A 741 22.31 20.77 -0.64
C GLY A 741 22.28 21.75 -1.82
N ALA A 742 21.73 21.34 -2.96
CA ALA A 742 21.72 22.10 -4.20
C ALA A 742 21.06 23.48 -4.04
N THR A 743 19.96 23.57 -3.30
CA THR A 743 19.20 24.82 -3.14
C THR A 743 19.89 25.89 -2.30
N THR A 744 20.76 25.50 -1.37
CA THR A 744 21.51 26.43 -0.52
C THR A 744 22.91 26.75 -1.05
N ALA A 745 23.57 25.77 -1.64
CA ALA A 745 24.96 25.88 -2.06
C ALA A 745 25.13 26.80 -3.29
N PHE A 746 24.21 26.77 -4.25
CA PHE A 746 24.31 27.64 -5.42
C PHE A 746 24.12 29.13 -5.12
N GLN A 747 23.53 29.51 -3.98
CA GLN A 747 23.29 30.90 -3.60
C GLN A 747 24.55 31.78 -3.48
N GLY A 748 25.74 31.19 -3.36
CA GLY A 748 27.01 31.91 -3.27
C GLY A 748 27.89 31.83 -4.53
N GLY A 749 27.46 31.10 -5.56
CA GLY A 749 28.24 30.91 -6.78
C GLY A 749 28.06 32.05 -7.81
N SER A 750 29.03 32.18 -8.72
CA SER A 750 28.95 33.12 -9.84
C SER A 750 27.91 32.73 -10.88
N PHE A 751 27.61 31.45 -10.99
CA PHE A 751 26.63 30.88 -11.91
C PHE A 751 25.55 30.17 -11.14
N LEU A 752 24.32 30.71 -11.20
CA LEU A 752 23.14 30.10 -10.66
C LEU A 752 22.44 29.26 -11.74
N PRO A 753 21.99 28.05 -11.47
CA PRO A 753 21.17 27.32 -12.42
C PRO A 753 19.79 27.98 -12.60
N ASP A 754 19.24 27.96 -13.83
CA ASP A 754 17.85 28.43 -14.05
C ASP A 754 16.84 27.48 -13.36
N PHE A 755 17.17 26.18 -13.29
CA PHE A 755 16.45 25.21 -12.49
C PHE A 755 17.38 24.11 -11.95
N VAL A 756 16.97 23.53 -10.83
CA VAL A 756 17.47 22.25 -10.32
C VAL A 756 16.58 21.15 -10.87
N SER A 757 17.16 20.07 -11.35
CA SER A 757 16.38 18.98 -11.90
C SER A 757 16.62 17.63 -11.22
N GLN A 758 15.58 16.81 -11.22
CA GLN A 758 15.57 15.49 -10.64
C GLN A 758 15.08 14.48 -11.68
N HIS A 759 15.70 13.31 -11.74
CA HIS A 759 15.16 12.17 -12.47
C HIS A 759 14.19 11.39 -11.57
N ALA A 760 13.03 11.03 -12.11
CA ALA A 760 11.96 10.43 -11.33
C ALA A 760 11.34 9.23 -12.05
N TYR A 761 11.51 8.07 -11.47
CA TYR A 761 10.89 6.82 -11.90
C TYR A 761 10.29 6.11 -10.69
N LEU A 762 9.14 5.46 -10.85
CA LEU A 762 8.45 4.82 -9.73
C LEU A 762 9.29 3.72 -9.07
N LYS A 763 10.00 2.93 -9.87
CA LYS A 763 10.86 1.87 -9.39
C LYS A 763 12.06 1.68 -10.34
N PRO A 764 13.24 1.32 -9.83
CA PRO A 764 14.34 0.88 -10.67
C PRO A 764 14.01 -0.45 -11.35
N ALA A 765 14.48 -0.62 -12.58
CA ALA A 765 14.46 -1.91 -13.24
C ALA A 765 15.50 -2.81 -12.58
N SER A 766 15.15 -3.52 -11.51
CA SER A 766 16.02 -4.53 -10.92
C SER A 766 15.60 -5.92 -11.41
N ALA A 767 16.55 -6.82 -11.56
CA ALA A 767 16.28 -8.21 -11.96
C ALA A 767 15.35 -8.97 -10.97
N THR A 768 15.17 -8.43 -9.76
CA THR A 768 14.35 -9.02 -8.70
C THR A 768 12.97 -8.38 -8.56
N PHE A 769 12.72 -7.25 -9.23
CA PHE A 769 11.42 -6.58 -9.17
C PHE A 769 10.57 -6.92 -10.39
N THR A 770 9.51 -7.68 -10.18
CA THR A 770 8.45 -7.89 -11.16
C THR A 770 7.23 -7.12 -10.69
N PRO A 771 6.90 -5.98 -11.32
CA PRO A 771 5.72 -5.22 -10.95
C PRO A 771 4.44 -6.03 -11.24
N PRO A 772 3.36 -5.88 -10.44
CA PRO A 772 2.07 -6.45 -10.78
C PRO A 772 1.52 -5.85 -12.08
N ALA A 773 0.59 -6.55 -12.73
CA ALA A 773 0.08 -6.16 -14.05
C ALA A 773 -0.64 -4.79 -14.05
N ASP A 774 -1.20 -4.39 -12.93
CA ASP A 774 -1.94 -3.16 -12.67
C ASP A 774 -1.10 -2.06 -11.99
N TYR A 775 0.22 -2.19 -12.00
CA TYR A 775 1.16 -1.39 -11.19
C TYR A 775 0.92 0.11 -11.26
N LEU A 776 0.65 0.66 -12.43
CA LEU A 776 0.42 2.09 -12.61
C LEU A 776 -1.00 2.53 -12.21
N LEU A 777 -1.92 1.60 -12.03
CA LEU A 777 -3.25 1.87 -11.50
C LEU A 777 -3.30 1.88 -9.97
N LEU A 778 -2.30 1.31 -9.28
CA LEU A 778 -2.30 1.20 -7.82
C LEU A 778 -2.42 2.57 -7.13
N PRO A 779 -3.14 2.66 -6.01
CA PRO A 779 -3.12 3.84 -5.17
C PRO A 779 -1.67 4.20 -4.78
N GLY A 780 -1.32 5.47 -4.84
CA GLY A 780 0.04 5.93 -4.57
C GLY A 780 0.95 6.01 -5.80
N SER A 781 0.70 5.24 -6.87
CA SER A 781 1.56 5.25 -8.06
C SER A 781 1.77 6.64 -8.68
N ALA A 782 0.77 7.50 -8.61
CA ALA A 782 0.82 8.86 -9.14
C ALA A 782 1.07 9.93 -8.06
N THR A 783 0.96 9.62 -6.78
CA THR A 783 0.96 10.61 -5.68
C THR A 783 2.24 10.56 -4.83
N ASP A 784 2.80 9.38 -4.60
CA ASP A 784 3.85 9.20 -3.58
C ASP A 784 5.16 9.88 -3.98
N LEU A 785 5.56 9.72 -5.23
CA LEU A 785 6.78 10.33 -5.73
C LEU A 785 6.68 11.87 -5.81
N PRO A 786 5.59 12.47 -6.37
CA PRO A 786 5.39 13.91 -6.31
C PRO A 786 5.39 14.47 -4.89
N ALA A 787 4.74 13.79 -3.93
CA ALA A 787 4.72 14.21 -2.53
C ALA A 787 6.11 14.14 -1.88
N ALA A 788 6.90 13.12 -2.19
CA ALA A 788 8.27 12.99 -1.70
C ALA A 788 9.20 14.12 -2.20
N TYR A 789 8.95 14.65 -3.38
CA TYR A 789 9.74 15.75 -3.93
C TYR A 789 9.23 17.16 -3.58
N ALA A 790 8.02 17.31 -3.03
CA ALA A 790 7.47 18.60 -2.66
C ALA A 790 8.38 19.45 -1.73
N PRO A 791 9.05 18.90 -0.69
CA PRO A 791 9.97 19.66 0.14
C PRO A 791 11.16 20.24 -0.64
N TYR A 792 11.67 19.51 -1.64
CA TYR A 792 12.80 19.98 -2.47
C TYR A 792 12.37 21.11 -3.42
N ALA A 793 11.16 20.99 -4.00
CA ALA A 793 10.59 22.08 -4.80
C ALA A 793 10.39 23.35 -3.96
N ALA A 794 9.85 23.23 -2.76
CA ALA A 794 9.67 24.34 -1.84
C ALA A 794 11.00 24.98 -1.44
N SER A 795 12.03 24.17 -1.20
CA SER A 795 13.39 24.65 -0.91
C SER A 795 14.01 25.39 -2.09
N ALA A 796 13.87 24.87 -3.32
CA ALA A 796 14.34 25.52 -4.53
C ALA A 796 13.66 26.89 -4.72
N HIS A 797 12.34 26.96 -4.59
CA HIS A 797 11.59 28.22 -4.68
C HIS A 797 12.02 29.24 -3.62
N SER A 798 12.29 28.79 -2.40
CA SER A 798 12.82 29.66 -1.33
C SER A 798 14.19 30.23 -1.67
N ALA A 799 14.99 29.52 -2.50
CA ALA A 799 16.28 29.98 -3.02
C ALA A 799 16.15 30.77 -4.31
N GLY A 800 14.95 31.02 -4.83
CA GLY A 800 14.71 31.70 -6.10
C GLY A 800 14.95 30.85 -7.34
N LEU A 801 15.12 29.55 -7.19
CA LEU A 801 15.34 28.58 -8.25
C LEU A 801 14.03 27.86 -8.62
N LYS A 802 13.94 27.33 -9.83
CA LYS A 802 12.89 26.40 -10.23
C LYS A 802 13.29 24.98 -9.92
N PHE A 803 12.30 24.09 -9.72
CA PHE A 803 12.51 22.66 -9.53
C PHE A 803 11.73 21.87 -10.58
N ARG A 804 12.45 21.12 -11.41
CA ARG A 804 11.85 20.41 -12.55
C ARG A 804 12.19 18.92 -12.53
N MET A 805 11.26 18.07 -12.93
CA MET A 805 11.57 16.69 -13.25
C MET A 805 12.25 16.64 -14.61
N GLY A 806 13.60 16.64 -14.60
CA GLY A 806 14.44 16.72 -15.80
C GLY A 806 14.30 15.50 -16.69
N GLU A 807 14.04 14.36 -16.07
CA GLU A 807 13.77 13.10 -16.73
C GLU A 807 12.80 12.27 -15.88
N MET A 808 11.69 11.84 -16.47
CA MET A 808 10.76 10.98 -15.77
C MET A 808 10.05 9.99 -16.69
N ASN A 809 9.69 8.87 -16.14
CA ASN A 809 8.71 7.93 -16.71
C ASN A 809 8.28 6.88 -15.64
N SER A 810 7.54 5.84 -16.05
CA SER A 810 6.94 4.85 -15.17
C SER A 810 7.98 3.96 -14.48
N VAL A 811 8.70 3.13 -15.22
CA VAL A 811 9.70 2.19 -14.71
C VAL A 811 11.06 2.47 -15.34
N CYS A 812 12.10 2.59 -14.52
CA CYS A 812 13.46 2.86 -14.98
C CYS A 812 14.04 1.72 -15.86
N GLY A 813 15.10 2.02 -16.61
CA GLY A 813 15.81 1.03 -17.40
C GLY A 813 15.05 0.56 -18.65
N GLY A 814 14.31 1.47 -19.28
CA GLY A 814 13.59 1.19 -20.53
C GLY A 814 12.13 0.77 -20.36
N GLY A 815 11.61 0.78 -19.13
CA GLY A 815 10.22 0.45 -18.84
C GLY A 815 9.94 -1.04 -18.67
N ALA A 816 8.75 -1.35 -18.15
CA ALA A 816 8.27 -2.72 -17.95
C ALA A 816 7.27 -3.10 -19.05
N LEU A 817 7.50 -4.24 -19.70
CA LEU A 817 6.60 -4.80 -20.71
C LEU A 817 5.23 -5.11 -20.11
N GLY A 818 4.16 -4.72 -20.79
CA GLY A 818 2.79 -4.91 -20.32
C GLY A 818 2.35 -3.92 -19.23
N ILE A 819 3.19 -2.95 -18.90
CA ILE A 819 2.92 -1.89 -17.91
C ILE A 819 3.21 -0.52 -18.52
N SER A 820 4.47 -0.25 -18.82
CA SER A 820 4.92 1.06 -19.34
C SER A 820 4.43 1.36 -20.75
N ASP A 821 4.16 0.33 -21.53
CA ASP A 821 3.74 0.37 -22.93
C ASP A 821 2.21 0.20 -23.11
N THR A 822 1.44 0.26 -22.04
CA THR A 822 0.00 -0.02 -22.06
C THR A 822 -0.85 1.16 -21.63
N PHE A 823 -2.17 1.03 -21.76
CA PHE A 823 -3.13 2.10 -21.47
C PHE A 823 -3.11 2.56 -19.99
N GLN A 824 -2.71 1.72 -19.04
CA GLN A 824 -2.54 2.19 -17.67
C GLN A 824 -1.51 3.33 -17.55
N ALA A 825 -0.46 3.33 -18.42
CA ALA A 825 0.51 4.41 -18.46
C ALA A 825 -0.12 5.74 -18.94
N THR A 826 -1.16 5.69 -19.77
CA THR A 826 -1.96 6.86 -20.14
C THR A 826 -2.63 7.48 -18.93
N LEU A 827 -3.38 6.67 -18.16
CA LEU A 827 -4.14 7.14 -16.99
C LEU A 827 -3.20 7.66 -15.89
N TRP A 828 -2.14 6.91 -15.64
CA TRP A 828 -1.10 7.30 -14.69
C TRP A 828 -0.42 8.61 -15.07
N SER A 829 -0.08 8.80 -16.34
CA SER A 829 0.66 9.99 -16.78
C SER A 829 -0.15 11.27 -16.62
N ILE A 830 -1.45 11.24 -16.86
CA ILE A 830 -2.32 12.40 -16.61
C ILE A 830 -2.28 12.74 -15.11
N ASP A 831 -2.51 11.75 -14.27
CA ASP A 831 -2.64 11.93 -12.83
C ASP A 831 -1.30 12.39 -12.19
N VAL A 832 -0.19 11.76 -12.56
CA VAL A 832 1.13 12.11 -12.00
C VAL A 832 1.58 13.51 -12.40
N MET A 833 1.27 13.98 -13.61
CA MET A 833 1.62 15.35 -14.04
C MET A 833 0.89 16.40 -13.20
N PHE A 834 -0.40 16.21 -12.95
CA PHE A 834 -1.15 17.11 -12.06
C PHE A 834 -0.67 17.02 -10.61
N ASN A 835 -0.28 15.84 -10.14
CA ASN A 835 0.31 15.68 -8.81
C ASN A 835 1.67 16.39 -8.71
N TYR A 836 2.55 16.31 -9.69
CA TYR A 836 3.79 17.10 -9.72
C TYR A 836 3.50 18.60 -9.71
N LEU A 837 2.58 19.05 -10.54
CA LEU A 837 2.14 20.45 -10.56
C LEU A 837 1.60 20.89 -9.18
N ALA A 838 0.70 20.13 -8.58
CA ALA A 838 0.09 20.46 -7.28
C ALA A 838 1.15 20.52 -6.17
N ASN A 839 2.15 19.63 -6.21
CA ASN A 839 3.25 19.57 -5.25
C ASN A 839 4.41 20.54 -5.54
N GLY A 840 4.24 21.47 -6.47
CA GLY A 840 5.14 22.60 -6.59
C GLY A 840 6.17 22.49 -7.70
N MET A 841 6.25 21.42 -8.46
CA MET A 841 7.19 21.31 -9.56
C MET A 841 6.86 22.30 -10.67
N ASP A 842 7.91 22.88 -11.30
CA ASP A 842 7.78 23.86 -12.36
C ASP A 842 7.72 23.21 -13.75
N GLY A 843 7.88 21.91 -13.82
CA GLY A 843 7.71 21.16 -15.06
C GLY A 843 8.20 19.73 -14.99
N VAL A 844 7.86 18.99 -16.04
CA VAL A 844 8.24 17.59 -16.23
C VAL A 844 8.72 17.36 -17.66
N ASN A 845 9.76 16.58 -17.83
CA ASN A 845 10.24 16.12 -19.13
C ASN A 845 10.06 14.60 -19.22
N TRP A 846 9.21 14.16 -20.13
CA TRP A 846 8.97 12.75 -20.36
C TRP A 846 10.11 12.12 -21.13
N HIS A 847 10.83 11.22 -20.48
CA HIS A 847 11.92 10.50 -21.12
C HIS A 847 11.37 9.54 -22.17
N THR A 848 11.90 9.61 -23.37
CA THR A 848 11.51 8.75 -24.49
C THR A 848 12.76 8.31 -25.27
N GLY A 849 12.72 7.10 -25.80
CA GLY A 849 13.80 6.56 -26.63
C GLY A 849 13.31 5.41 -27.48
N GLN A 850 13.92 5.21 -28.64
CA GLN A 850 13.65 4.04 -29.45
C GLN A 850 13.97 2.78 -28.64
N TYR A 851 13.16 1.76 -28.76
CA TYR A 851 13.32 0.46 -28.08
C TYR A 851 13.04 0.45 -26.57
N THR A 852 12.61 1.56 -25.97
CA THR A 852 12.11 1.57 -24.59
C THR A 852 10.61 1.23 -24.55
N ARG A 853 10.16 0.60 -23.47
CA ARG A 853 8.73 0.25 -23.28
C ARG A 853 7.86 1.45 -22.92
N TYR A 854 8.47 2.51 -22.44
CA TYR A 854 7.80 3.77 -22.13
C TYR A 854 7.95 4.83 -23.21
N THR A 855 8.34 4.44 -24.44
CA THR A 855 8.44 5.40 -25.53
C THR A 855 7.08 6.05 -25.85
N LEU A 856 7.08 7.30 -26.25
CA LEU A 856 5.88 8.01 -26.69
C LEU A 856 5.44 7.58 -28.09
N PHE A 857 6.37 7.18 -28.93
CA PHE A 857 6.17 6.78 -30.32
C PHE A 857 7.32 5.89 -30.80
N GLU A 858 7.03 5.04 -31.75
CA GLU A 858 8.02 4.15 -32.36
C GLU A 858 8.24 4.54 -33.82
N PHE A 859 9.49 4.72 -34.17
CA PHE A 859 9.91 4.95 -35.55
C PHE A 859 10.77 3.78 -36.02
N LYS A 860 10.62 3.41 -37.31
CA LYS A 860 11.49 2.39 -37.92
C LYS A 860 12.28 3.01 -39.08
N PRO A 861 13.56 2.71 -39.16
CA PRO A 861 14.39 3.16 -40.28
C PRO A 861 13.93 2.48 -41.57
N GLN A 862 13.85 3.26 -42.64
CA GLN A 862 13.56 2.79 -43.99
C GLN A 862 14.55 3.44 -44.95
N PRO A 863 15.29 2.66 -45.76
CA PRO A 863 16.10 3.20 -46.87
C PRO A 863 15.23 3.94 -47.88
N SER A 864 15.63 5.16 -48.27
CA SER A 864 15.03 5.98 -49.28
C SER A 864 16.12 6.52 -50.19
N GLY A 865 16.51 5.76 -51.19
CA GLY A 865 17.69 6.03 -51.99
C GLY A 865 18.97 5.92 -51.16
N SER A 866 19.80 7.00 -51.16
CA SER A 866 21.01 7.13 -50.30
C SER A 866 20.69 7.62 -48.90
N LYS A 867 19.46 7.82 -48.51
CA LYS A 867 19.04 8.40 -47.23
C LYS A 867 18.32 7.33 -46.36
N VAL A 868 18.40 7.53 -45.07
CA VAL A 868 17.55 6.78 -44.10
C VAL A 868 16.48 7.73 -43.61
N VAL A 869 15.24 7.32 -43.79
CA VAL A 869 14.06 8.01 -43.27
C VAL A 869 13.46 7.13 -42.16
N TYR A 870 13.02 7.75 -41.09
CA TYR A 870 12.39 7.03 -39.97
C TYR A 870 10.87 7.21 -40.05
N ASN A 871 10.16 6.13 -40.35
CA ASN A 871 8.70 6.14 -40.46
C ASN A 871 8.06 5.82 -39.11
N LEU A 872 7.02 6.58 -38.75
CA LEU A 872 6.19 6.30 -37.59
C LEU A 872 5.51 4.94 -37.77
N THR A 873 5.67 4.06 -36.81
CA THR A 873 5.03 2.73 -36.80
C THR A 873 4.01 2.59 -35.70
N LYS A 874 4.13 3.40 -34.63
CA LYS A 874 3.20 3.37 -33.51
C LYS A 874 3.24 4.68 -32.72
N VAL A 875 2.09 5.17 -32.33
CA VAL A 875 1.94 6.12 -31.21
C VAL A 875 1.49 5.32 -30.01
N THR A 876 2.22 5.38 -28.93
CA THR A 876 1.95 4.54 -27.76
C THR A 876 0.83 5.10 -26.90
N PRO A 877 0.21 4.28 -26.05
CA PRO A 877 -0.81 4.76 -25.12
C PRO A 877 -0.37 5.94 -24.25
N LEU A 878 0.88 5.97 -23.80
CA LEU A 878 1.44 7.04 -22.97
C LEU A 878 1.28 8.44 -23.61
N TYR A 879 1.41 8.53 -24.92
CA TYR A 879 1.24 9.79 -25.66
C TYR A 879 -0.13 10.43 -25.47
N TYR A 880 -1.20 9.63 -25.39
CA TYR A 880 -2.55 10.15 -25.17
C TYR A 880 -2.70 10.82 -23.79
N GLY A 881 -1.95 10.38 -22.79
CA GLY A 881 -1.92 11.02 -21.49
C GLY A 881 -1.31 12.41 -21.55
N LEU A 882 -0.18 12.56 -22.26
CA LEU A 882 0.44 13.85 -22.50
C LEU A 882 -0.48 14.78 -23.30
N LEU A 883 -1.13 14.23 -24.32
CA LEU A 883 -2.10 14.97 -25.14
C LEU A 883 -3.28 15.49 -24.32
N THR A 884 -3.80 14.66 -23.42
CA THR A 884 -4.89 15.05 -22.53
C THR A 884 -4.45 16.15 -21.58
N PHE A 885 -3.29 16.00 -20.95
CA PHE A 885 -2.74 17.03 -20.07
C PHE A 885 -2.49 18.34 -20.81
N SER A 886 -1.93 18.30 -22.03
CA SER A 886 -1.62 19.51 -22.82
C SER A 886 -2.87 20.32 -23.18
N GLN A 887 -4.01 19.64 -23.38
CA GLN A 887 -5.29 20.30 -23.63
C GLN A 887 -5.81 21.05 -22.41
N MET A 888 -5.58 20.50 -21.21
CA MET A 888 -6.01 21.11 -19.96
C MET A 888 -5.04 22.21 -19.46
N ALA A 889 -3.75 22.03 -19.71
CA ALA A 889 -2.68 22.92 -19.24
C ALA A 889 -2.37 24.07 -20.19
N GLY A 890 -2.93 24.06 -21.40
CA GLY A 890 -2.72 25.08 -22.43
C GLY A 890 -3.40 26.42 -22.12
N ARG A 891 -3.23 27.40 -23.01
CA ARG A 891 -3.88 28.72 -22.97
C ARG A 891 -3.68 29.49 -21.65
N ASN A 892 -2.48 29.41 -21.07
CA ASN A 892 -2.16 30.03 -19.76
C ASN A 892 -3.08 29.53 -18.64
N ALA A 893 -3.39 28.24 -18.64
CA ALA A 893 -4.29 27.65 -17.67
C ALA A 893 -3.78 27.78 -16.23
N LYS A 894 -4.72 27.78 -15.32
CA LYS A 894 -4.47 27.78 -13.88
C LYS A 894 -5.15 26.55 -13.26
N LEU A 895 -4.49 25.95 -12.30
CA LEU A 895 -5.05 24.83 -11.54
C LEU A 895 -6.16 25.31 -10.62
N LEU A 896 -7.29 24.63 -10.64
CA LEU A 896 -8.41 24.86 -9.72
C LEU A 896 -8.36 23.84 -8.59
N PRO A 897 -8.61 24.25 -7.33
CA PRO A 897 -8.78 23.32 -6.23
C PRO A 897 -10.00 22.43 -6.44
N VAL A 898 -9.82 21.15 -6.26
CA VAL A 898 -10.88 20.14 -6.32
C VAL A 898 -10.97 19.47 -4.95
N SER A 899 -12.14 19.59 -4.32
CA SER A 899 -12.49 18.77 -3.15
C SER A 899 -13.30 17.58 -3.65
N GLN A 900 -12.77 16.38 -3.50
CA GLN A 900 -13.44 15.17 -3.97
C GLN A 900 -13.65 14.16 -2.86
N MET A 901 -14.73 13.41 -2.96
CA MET A 901 -15.02 12.20 -2.20
C MET A 901 -15.12 11.03 -3.18
N SER A 902 -14.37 9.97 -2.93
CA SER A 902 -14.40 8.74 -3.74
C SER A 902 -14.02 7.53 -2.89
N ASP A 903 -14.80 6.45 -3.02
CA ASP A 903 -14.48 5.13 -2.45
C ASP A 903 -13.74 4.24 -3.45
N SER A 904 -13.66 4.66 -4.70
CA SER A 904 -12.98 4.01 -5.80
C SER A 904 -11.64 4.71 -6.10
N ASN A 905 -10.79 4.07 -6.87
CA ASN A 905 -9.52 4.64 -7.29
C ASN A 905 -9.71 5.66 -8.43
N VAL A 906 -10.31 6.79 -8.08
CA VAL A 906 -10.65 7.89 -9.00
C VAL A 906 -9.89 9.15 -8.61
N SER A 907 -9.30 9.83 -9.59
CA SER A 907 -8.69 11.15 -9.46
C SER A 907 -9.44 12.16 -10.33
N ILE A 908 -9.67 13.37 -9.82
CA ILE A 908 -10.33 14.44 -10.56
C ILE A 908 -9.45 15.69 -10.49
N TRP A 909 -9.14 16.24 -11.65
CA TRP A 909 -8.35 17.47 -11.79
C TRP A 909 -9.11 18.49 -12.60
N ALA A 910 -8.91 19.75 -12.29
CA ALA A 910 -9.57 20.86 -12.96
C ALA A 910 -8.61 22.02 -13.22
N THR A 911 -8.77 22.64 -14.37
CA THR A 911 -8.05 23.85 -14.75
C THR A 911 -8.99 24.88 -15.33
N VAL A 912 -8.62 26.15 -15.27
CA VAL A 912 -9.30 27.25 -15.98
C VAL A 912 -8.30 27.94 -16.90
N ASP A 913 -8.64 28.07 -18.16
CA ASP A 913 -7.80 28.73 -19.15
C ASP A 913 -8.02 30.25 -19.22
N SER A 914 -7.25 30.95 -20.06
CA SER A 914 -7.34 32.39 -20.25
C SER A 914 -8.64 32.87 -20.88
N THR A 915 -9.47 31.94 -21.43
CA THR A 915 -10.81 32.25 -21.98
C THR A 915 -11.93 32.04 -20.97
N SER A 916 -11.59 31.70 -19.73
CA SER A 916 -12.50 31.28 -18.66
C SER A 916 -13.18 29.93 -18.89
N ALA A 917 -12.73 29.14 -19.87
CA ALA A 917 -13.15 27.75 -20.00
C ALA A 917 -12.55 26.89 -18.89
N VAL A 918 -13.38 26.05 -18.27
CA VAL A 918 -12.94 25.11 -17.25
C VAL A 918 -12.83 23.73 -17.88
N HIS A 919 -11.65 23.13 -17.73
CA HIS A 919 -11.35 21.78 -18.21
C HIS A 919 -11.23 20.85 -17.00
N VAL A 920 -11.97 19.76 -17.01
CA VAL A 920 -11.99 18.78 -15.93
C VAL A 920 -11.66 17.42 -16.51
N VAL A 921 -10.72 16.71 -15.88
CA VAL A 921 -10.48 15.29 -16.18
C VAL A 921 -10.85 14.44 -14.97
N VAL A 922 -11.67 13.45 -15.23
CA VAL A 922 -11.98 12.35 -14.32
C VAL A 922 -11.18 11.13 -14.77
N ILE A 923 -10.34 10.62 -13.91
CA ILE A 923 -9.48 9.45 -14.17
C ILE A 923 -9.96 8.31 -13.30
N ASN A 924 -10.62 7.34 -13.87
CA ASN A 924 -11.02 6.12 -13.17
C ASN A 924 -9.93 5.05 -13.39
N LYS A 925 -9.14 4.80 -12.36
CA LYS A 925 -8.10 3.75 -12.34
C LYS A 925 -8.60 2.44 -11.72
N ASP A 926 -9.86 2.39 -11.32
CA ASP A 926 -10.46 1.21 -10.74
C ASP A 926 -10.74 0.16 -11.82
N GLU A 927 -10.40 -1.09 -11.55
CA GLU A 927 -10.52 -2.21 -12.49
C GLU A 927 -11.88 -2.92 -12.40
N GLN A 928 -12.69 -2.59 -11.40
CA GLN A 928 -13.94 -3.30 -11.13
C GLN A 928 -15.14 -2.36 -11.04
N ASN A 929 -14.92 -1.10 -10.64
CA ASN A 929 -16.01 -0.17 -10.39
C ASN A 929 -16.22 0.79 -11.56
N THR A 930 -17.41 0.75 -12.11
CA THR A 930 -17.97 1.73 -13.04
C THR A 930 -19.12 2.45 -12.34
N GLY A 931 -19.39 3.68 -12.74
CA GLY A 931 -20.49 4.42 -12.13
C GLY A 931 -20.58 5.85 -12.62
N SER A 932 -21.31 6.68 -11.87
CA SER A 932 -21.44 8.10 -12.15
C SER A 932 -20.42 8.92 -11.37
N VAL A 933 -20.06 10.07 -11.91
CA VAL A 933 -19.29 11.10 -11.20
C VAL A 933 -20.13 12.38 -11.17
N GLN A 934 -20.29 12.95 -9.99
CA GLN A 934 -20.97 14.21 -9.79
C GLN A 934 -19.95 15.34 -9.65
N ILE A 935 -20.11 16.42 -10.41
CA ILE A 935 -19.23 17.59 -10.37
C ILE A 935 -20.06 18.80 -10.03
N SER A 936 -19.72 19.49 -8.94
CA SER A 936 -20.26 20.80 -8.59
C SER A 936 -19.31 21.89 -9.10
N LEU A 937 -19.77 22.68 -10.06
CA LEU A 937 -19.05 23.80 -10.66
C LEU A 937 -20.02 24.99 -10.84
N PRO A 938 -20.18 25.84 -9.83
CA PRO A 938 -21.11 26.98 -9.89
C PRO A 938 -20.76 27.96 -11.01
N GLY A 939 -21.81 28.49 -11.67
CA GLY A 939 -21.64 29.47 -12.75
C GLY A 939 -21.59 28.88 -14.16
N TYR A 940 -21.51 27.56 -14.30
CA TYR A 940 -21.54 26.86 -15.59
C TYR A 940 -22.85 26.11 -15.76
N ARG A 941 -23.28 25.90 -17.00
CA ARG A 941 -24.55 25.24 -17.32
C ARG A 941 -24.41 24.03 -18.21
N THR A 942 -23.39 24.01 -19.06
CA THR A 942 -23.15 22.94 -20.03
C THR A 942 -21.70 22.55 -20.04
N GLY A 943 -21.44 21.28 -20.31
CA GLY A 943 -20.11 20.74 -20.52
C GLY A 943 -20.08 19.80 -21.72
N THR A 944 -18.97 19.78 -22.44
CA THR A 944 -18.70 18.87 -23.54
C THR A 944 -17.77 17.75 -23.07
N VAL A 945 -18.22 16.52 -23.17
CA VAL A 945 -17.55 15.33 -22.64
C VAL A 945 -16.87 14.56 -23.78
N ARG A 946 -15.61 14.18 -23.57
CA ARG A 946 -14.83 13.27 -24.41
C ARG A 946 -14.24 12.16 -23.57
N SER A 947 -14.44 10.92 -23.98
CA SER A 947 -13.90 9.77 -23.25
C SER A 947 -12.55 9.35 -23.83
N LEU A 948 -11.66 8.91 -22.95
CA LEU A 948 -10.38 8.32 -23.26
C LEU A 948 -10.38 6.88 -22.73
N THR A 949 -10.43 5.93 -23.65
CA THR A 949 -10.63 4.51 -23.34
C THR A 949 -9.72 3.63 -24.18
N ALA A 950 -9.56 2.39 -23.74
CA ALA A 950 -8.95 1.30 -24.50
C ALA A 950 -9.69 -0.01 -24.20
N PRO A 951 -9.50 -1.09 -24.97
CA PRO A 951 -10.14 -2.38 -24.69
C PRO A 951 -9.88 -2.90 -23.26
N THR A 952 -8.67 -2.73 -22.75
CA THR A 952 -8.27 -3.05 -21.37
C THR A 952 -7.17 -2.09 -20.91
N TYR A 953 -6.87 -2.03 -19.62
CA TYR A 953 -5.75 -1.24 -19.11
C TYR A 953 -4.37 -1.76 -19.58
N THR A 954 -4.29 -3.03 -19.98
CA THR A 954 -3.08 -3.64 -20.56
C THR A 954 -2.98 -3.48 -22.08
N SER A 955 -3.91 -2.77 -22.70
CA SER A 955 -3.91 -2.55 -24.15
C SER A 955 -2.73 -1.68 -24.58
N THR A 956 -1.99 -2.12 -25.57
CA THR A 956 -0.89 -1.38 -26.21
C THR A 956 -1.33 -0.65 -27.48
N THR A 957 -2.55 -0.87 -27.94
CA THR A 957 -3.26 -0.28 -29.09
C THR A 957 -4.75 -0.21 -28.77
N GLY A 958 -5.58 0.31 -29.68
CA GLY A 958 -7.02 0.45 -29.46
C GLY A 958 -7.37 1.60 -28.52
N VAL A 959 -6.45 2.54 -28.28
CA VAL A 959 -6.73 3.73 -27.48
C VAL A 959 -7.54 4.70 -28.31
N VAL A 960 -8.68 5.12 -27.75
CA VAL A 960 -9.60 6.06 -28.37
C VAL A 960 -9.80 7.27 -27.48
N PHE A 961 -9.60 8.46 -27.99
CA PHE A 961 -9.84 9.72 -27.30
C PHE A 961 -10.90 10.55 -28.04
N GLY A 962 -12.08 10.64 -27.47
CA GLY A 962 -13.20 11.34 -28.08
C GLY A 962 -13.52 10.83 -29.48
N GLY A 963 -13.53 9.52 -29.71
CA GLY A 963 -13.79 8.90 -31.00
C GLY A 963 -12.60 8.85 -31.98
N GLN A 964 -11.46 9.43 -31.60
CA GLN A 964 -10.27 9.52 -32.44
C GLN A 964 -9.14 8.64 -31.89
N THR A 965 -8.27 8.16 -32.80
CA THR A 965 -7.13 7.29 -32.45
C THR A 965 -5.90 7.63 -33.30
N PHE A 966 -4.72 7.30 -32.79
CA PHE A 966 -3.49 7.29 -33.56
C PHE A 966 -3.15 5.91 -34.14
N ASP A 967 -3.96 4.90 -33.87
CA ASP A 967 -3.73 3.56 -34.41
C ASP A 967 -3.78 3.58 -35.95
N GLY A 968 -2.72 3.05 -36.55
CA GLY A 968 -2.55 3.08 -38.01
C GLY A 968 -2.06 4.43 -38.58
N SER A 969 -1.82 5.44 -37.75
CA SER A 969 -1.23 6.71 -38.20
C SER A 969 0.24 6.50 -38.57
N THR A 970 0.59 6.92 -39.79
CA THR A 970 1.98 6.89 -40.30
C THR A 970 2.64 8.27 -40.35
N ASP A 971 1.81 9.33 -40.27
CA ASP A 971 2.24 10.73 -40.38
C ASP A 971 2.07 11.54 -39.07
N GLY A 972 1.63 10.88 -37.98
CA GLY A 972 1.33 11.55 -36.71
C GLY A 972 -0.02 12.26 -36.66
N SER A 973 -0.87 12.09 -37.68
CA SER A 973 -2.24 12.60 -37.66
C SER A 973 -3.17 11.70 -36.86
N ILE A 974 -4.05 12.33 -36.08
CA ILE A 974 -5.10 11.60 -35.40
C ILE A 974 -6.17 11.17 -36.40
N GLN A 975 -6.65 9.94 -36.30
CA GLN A 975 -7.62 9.33 -37.17
C GLN A 975 -9.03 9.35 -36.55
N GLY A 976 -10.07 9.38 -37.35
CA GLY A 976 -11.45 9.35 -36.88
C GLY A 976 -12.06 10.75 -36.68
N SER A 977 -13.33 10.81 -36.40
CA SER A 977 -14.07 12.03 -36.11
C SER A 977 -14.20 12.26 -34.62
N VAL A 978 -14.20 13.50 -34.18
CA VAL A 978 -14.42 13.84 -32.78
C VAL A 978 -15.82 13.42 -32.35
N ALA A 979 -15.91 12.57 -31.34
CA ALA A 979 -17.14 12.17 -30.68
C ALA A 979 -17.25 12.88 -29.33
N THR A 980 -18.29 13.64 -29.14
CA THR A 980 -18.57 14.36 -27.91
C THR A 980 -19.99 14.10 -27.43
N THR A 981 -20.18 14.19 -26.12
CA THR A 981 -21.51 14.21 -25.49
C THR A 981 -21.66 15.51 -24.72
N THR A 982 -22.81 16.19 -24.85
CA THR A 982 -23.10 17.37 -24.07
C THR A 982 -23.79 16.96 -22.76
N ILE A 983 -23.31 17.47 -21.64
CA ILE A 983 -23.98 17.37 -20.35
C ILE A 983 -24.49 18.72 -19.90
N THR A 984 -25.62 18.71 -19.21
CA THR A 984 -26.23 19.92 -18.61
C THR A 984 -26.26 19.78 -17.11
N GLY A 985 -25.97 20.87 -16.41
CA GLY A 985 -26.02 20.93 -14.95
C GLY A 985 -27.25 21.68 -14.46
N THR A 986 -27.76 21.26 -13.31
CA THR A 986 -28.76 21.99 -12.53
C THR A 986 -28.04 22.64 -11.37
N ASP A 987 -28.20 23.95 -11.23
CA ASP A 987 -27.54 24.76 -10.18
C ASP A 987 -25.99 24.56 -10.13
N GLY A 988 -25.38 24.32 -11.30
CA GLY A 988 -23.94 24.06 -11.40
C GLY A 988 -23.50 22.65 -11.00
N VAL A 989 -24.44 21.73 -10.80
CA VAL A 989 -24.14 20.31 -10.52
C VAL A 989 -24.34 19.48 -11.79
N PHE A 990 -23.31 18.77 -12.18
CA PHE A 990 -23.25 17.93 -13.38
C PHE A 990 -23.07 16.47 -13.00
N THR A 991 -23.75 15.58 -13.70
CA THR A 991 -23.57 14.13 -13.53
C THR A 991 -23.05 13.53 -14.83
N ILE A 992 -21.86 12.93 -14.76
CA ILE A 992 -21.27 12.12 -15.81
C ILE A 992 -21.66 10.68 -15.52
N THR A 993 -22.54 10.12 -16.34
CA THR A 993 -23.02 8.74 -16.15
C THR A 993 -22.09 7.72 -16.82
N ASN A 994 -22.04 6.51 -16.27
CA ASN A 994 -21.35 5.36 -16.87
C ASN A 994 -19.88 5.62 -17.19
N VAL A 995 -19.13 6.25 -16.27
CA VAL A 995 -17.67 6.32 -16.39
C VAL A 995 -17.11 4.90 -16.34
N PRO A 996 -16.46 4.41 -17.41
CA PRO A 996 -16.01 3.03 -17.46
C PRO A 996 -14.88 2.73 -16.46
N ILE A 997 -14.67 1.46 -16.17
CA ILE A 997 -13.45 1.02 -15.50
C ILE A 997 -12.23 1.45 -16.34
N THR A 998 -11.12 1.69 -15.70
CA THR A 998 -9.81 1.98 -16.31
C THR A 998 -9.96 2.93 -17.53
N SER A 999 -10.46 4.14 -17.28
CA SER A 999 -10.73 5.14 -18.31
C SER A 999 -10.46 6.56 -17.81
N ALA A 1000 -10.40 7.52 -18.71
CA ALA A 1000 -10.51 8.93 -18.36
C ALA A 1000 -11.60 9.63 -19.15
N VAL A 1001 -12.15 10.67 -18.57
CA VAL A 1001 -13.19 11.50 -19.19
C VAL A 1001 -12.76 12.96 -19.08
N LEU A 1002 -12.56 13.62 -20.19
CA LEU A 1002 -12.28 15.05 -20.26
C LEU A 1002 -13.59 15.81 -20.52
N ILE A 1003 -13.83 16.82 -19.73
CA ILE A 1003 -15.04 17.68 -19.80
C ILE A 1003 -14.57 19.12 -19.96
N ASP A 1004 -15.05 19.77 -21.01
CA ASP A 1004 -14.81 21.17 -21.30
C ASP A 1004 -16.08 21.97 -20.98
N PHE A 1005 -16.04 22.82 -19.96
CA PHE A 1005 -17.12 23.70 -19.56
C PHE A 1005 -16.86 25.09 -20.08
N VAL A 1006 -17.87 25.68 -20.71
CA VAL A 1006 -17.86 27.05 -21.22
C VAL A 1006 -18.98 27.81 -20.53
N GLN A 1007 -18.70 29.06 -20.10
CA GLN A 1007 -19.69 29.93 -19.43
C GLN A 1007 -20.85 30.31 -20.34
#